data_ca4b504eababcd74d489ae200c2b0c66
#
_entry.id   ca4b504eababcd74d489ae200c2b0c66
#
_cell.length_a   1.000
_cell.length_b   1.000
_cell.length_c   1.000
_cell.angle_alpha   90.00
_cell.angle_beta   90.00
_cell.angle_gamma   90.00
#
_symmetry.space_group_name_H-M   'P 1'
#
loop_
_entity.id
_entity.type
_entity.pdbx_description
1 polymer ?
#
loop_
_entity_poly.entity_id
_entity_poly.type
_entity_poly.pdbx_seq_one_letter_code
_entity_poly.pdbx_strand_id
1 'polypeptide(L)'
;MILDTAQIVDVVSDFVSLKRRGANYVACCPFHNEKTPSFYVSPSKGIFKCFGCGKSGTAVGFVMEHEHCTYVEALKYIARKYNIEVQEKEETDEDRERHQRRESLMLVSEFAQKFFVSRLRDTPEGRNVGLAYFKSRGLEDSTIEKYGLGWAPTSRHALVDAASEAGYKAEYLVETGLCNRRDDGSLSDRFYDRIVFPIYSVSGRVIAFGCRTLRSDYKDLNIGKYVNSQESEIYIKRQSLYGIYHAKSEISRQNKCYLVEGYLDVLSMHQLGIVNTVASSGTSLTEEQVRLIKKFTDNITIMYDGDSAGIHAALRGIDMVLKEGLNVRIVLIPDGDDPDSYARKHSLAEVQEFIGTHEQDFINFKAELLMKEAGTDIIRKANLINEIADTIANISDAVKRSVYVQAVSDRFGIEQSILFSRISSTRRKMITDERKEQERQERRRAAALPPLPEEYPGGYAPERSPVQITMDSLEVNKLVAPSERELLSFLLQYGHDTLEFSSDSKYYSGSEEDKATVAEFIDASLSADGGALINPAYDKIYQAYMDCYFEGHSQNDILRTLLSSPDPEITFVVSQLSLERYQLTVKDFRNALTTRASWLVKFVPQTILTYMERKIESRISDLKAQLADADSQSQDNILTEILKLQAAQKRVQNEMK
;
A
#
# COMPACT_ATOMS: atom_id res chain seq x y z
N MET A 1 2.90 5.51 -28.25
CA MET A 1 2.98 4.19 -28.94
C MET A 1 2.57 3.03 -28.04
N ILE A 2 3.28 2.66 -26.94
CA ILE A 2 2.87 1.52 -26.07
C ILE A 2 1.46 1.74 -25.50
N LEU A 3 1.21 2.91 -24.93
CA LEU A 3 -0.09 3.28 -24.34
C LEU A 3 -1.23 3.31 -25.36
N ASP A 4 -0.95 3.71 -26.60
CA ASP A 4 -1.96 3.79 -27.68
C ASP A 4 -2.28 2.39 -28.26
N THR A 5 -1.31 1.48 -28.21
CA THR A 5 -1.46 0.11 -28.73
C THR A 5 -2.07 -0.81 -27.69
N ALA A 6 -1.90 -0.53 -26.40
CA ALA A 6 -2.36 -1.37 -25.29
C ALA A 6 -3.90 -1.39 -25.20
N GLN A 7 -4.53 -2.42 -25.79
CA GLN A 7 -5.96 -2.65 -25.64
C GLN A 7 -6.24 -3.22 -24.23
N ILE A 8 -6.92 -2.45 -23.40
CA ILE A 8 -7.15 -2.84 -21.99
C ILE A 8 -7.83 -4.20 -21.85
N VAL A 9 -8.74 -4.55 -22.76
CA VAL A 9 -9.43 -5.86 -22.74
C VAL A 9 -8.44 -6.98 -22.94
N ASP A 10 -7.52 -6.84 -23.91
CA ASP A 10 -6.51 -7.87 -24.19
C ASP A 10 -5.52 -8.03 -23.03
N VAL A 11 -5.09 -6.90 -22.44
CA VAL A 11 -4.16 -6.93 -21.30
C VAL A 11 -4.81 -7.57 -20.08
N VAL A 12 -6.04 -7.17 -19.74
CA VAL A 12 -6.77 -7.73 -18.59
C VAL A 12 -7.15 -9.19 -18.81
N SER A 13 -7.40 -9.60 -20.05
CA SER A 13 -7.78 -10.99 -20.37
C SER A 13 -6.64 -12.01 -20.13
N ASP A 14 -5.39 -11.57 -20.04
CA ASP A 14 -4.29 -12.46 -19.65
C ASP A 14 -4.42 -12.95 -18.20
N PHE A 15 -5.11 -12.19 -17.35
CA PHE A 15 -5.20 -12.42 -15.92
C PHE A 15 -6.62 -12.81 -15.46
N VAL A 16 -7.65 -12.32 -16.17
CA VAL A 16 -9.05 -12.43 -15.73
C VAL A 16 -9.95 -12.83 -16.89
N SER A 17 -10.81 -13.82 -16.66
CA SER A 17 -11.81 -14.22 -17.65
C SER A 17 -12.93 -13.19 -17.76
N LEU A 18 -12.90 -12.37 -18.81
CA LEU A 18 -13.83 -11.29 -19.07
C LEU A 18 -15.09 -11.78 -19.80
N LYS A 19 -16.28 -11.35 -19.36
CA LYS A 19 -17.55 -11.59 -20.05
C LYS A 19 -18.10 -10.27 -20.60
N ARG A 20 -18.54 -10.26 -21.85
CA ARG A 20 -19.12 -9.07 -22.46
C ARG A 20 -20.48 -8.72 -21.87
N ARG A 21 -20.67 -7.45 -21.50
CA ARG A 21 -21.94 -6.92 -21.00
C ARG A 21 -22.21 -5.55 -21.65
N GLY A 22 -22.99 -5.56 -22.72
CA GLY A 22 -23.21 -4.36 -23.53
C GLY A 22 -21.94 -3.86 -24.20
N ALA A 23 -21.60 -2.58 -24.00
CA ALA A 23 -20.39 -1.95 -24.52
C ALA A 23 -19.13 -2.26 -23.68
N ASN A 24 -19.29 -2.82 -22.48
CA ASN A 24 -18.20 -3.08 -21.53
C ASN A 24 -18.01 -4.59 -21.33
N TYR A 25 -16.92 -4.94 -20.64
CA TYR A 25 -16.66 -6.29 -20.15
C TYR A 25 -16.74 -6.32 -18.62
N VAL A 26 -17.10 -7.48 -18.06
CA VAL A 26 -17.28 -7.65 -16.62
C VAL A 26 -16.67 -8.98 -16.16
N ALA A 27 -16.10 -8.97 -14.97
CA ALA A 27 -15.57 -10.15 -14.29
C ALA A 27 -15.69 -10.02 -12.77
N CYS A 28 -15.40 -11.11 -12.05
CA CYS A 28 -15.04 -11.00 -10.63
C CYS A 28 -13.69 -10.31 -10.51
N CYS A 29 -13.54 -9.43 -9.52
CA CYS A 29 -12.36 -8.62 -9.34
C CYS A 29 -11.15 -9.48 -8.94
N PRO A 30 -9.97 -9.29 -9.56
CA PRO A 30 -8.75 -9.99 -9.14
C PRO A 30 -8.15 -9.40 -7.86
N PHE A 31 -8.59 -8.22 -7.43
CA PHE A 31 -8.01 -7.48 -6.32
C PHE A 31 -8.74 -7.68 -4.99
N HIS A 32 -9.95 -8.28 -4.99
CA HIS A 32 -10.69 -8.63 -3.79
C HIS A 32 -11.59 -9.83 -4.04
N ASN A 33 -11.99 -10.50 -2.97
CA ASN A 33 -12.85 -11.69 -3.07
C ASN A 33 -14.32 -11.30 -3.21
N GLU A 34 -14.97 -11.72 -4.30
CA GLU A 34 -16.39 -11.48 -4.54
C GLU A 34 -17.04 -12.66 -5.28
N LYS A 35 -18.33 -12.86 -5.04
CA LYS A 35 -19.13 -13.88 -5.76
C LYS A 35 -19.92 -13.29 -6.94
N THR A 36 -20.18 -12.00 -6.90
CA THR A 36 -20.95 -11.27 -7.91
C THR A 36 -20.01 -10.34 -8.66
N PRO A 37 -19.89 -10.44 -10.01
CA PRO A 37 -18.97 -9.64 -10.79
C PRO A 37 -19.19 -8.14 -10.62
N SER A 38 -18.19 -7.41 -10.11
CA SER A 38 -18.20 -5.95 -9.95
C SER A 38 -17.04 -5.25 -10.66
N PHE A 39 -16.17 -6.01 -11.31
CA PHE A 39 -15.02 -5.48 -12.06
C PHE A 39 -15.41 -5.23 -13.51
N TYR A 40 -15.41 -3.98 -13.93
CA TYR A 40 -15.79 -3.51 -15.26
C TYR A 40 -14.57 -3.05 -16.04
N VAL A 41 -14.52 -3.40 -17.33
CA VAL A 41 -13.50 -2.94 -18.28
C VAL A 41 -14.21 -2.26 -19.44
N SER A 42 -13.86 -1.00 -19.70
CA SER A 42 -14.40 -0.19 -20.80
C SER A 42 -13.39 -0.10 -21.94
N PRO A 43 -13.62 -0.78 -23.07
CA PRO A 43 -12.72 -0.71 -24.22
C PRO A 43 -12.64 0.70 -24.82
N SER A 44 -13.78 1.39 -24.89
CA SER A 44 -13.88 2.72 -25.48
C SER A 44 -13.15 3.80 -24.70
N LYS A 45 -13.09 3.66 -23.37
CA LYS A 45 -12.37 4.58 -22.46
C LYS A 45 -10.97 4.11 -22.12
N GLY A 46 -10.58 2.86 -22.42
CA GLY A 46 -9.27 2.30 -22.11
C GLY A 46 -9.00 2.11 -20.62
N ILE A 47 -10.05 1.96 -19.78
CA ILE A 47 -9.94 1.89 -18.33
C ILE A 47 -10.72 0.71 -17.74
N PHE A 48 -10.27 0.27 -16.55
CA PHE A 48 -11.06 -0.62 -15.69
C PHE A 48 -11.52 0.10 -14.43
N LYS A 49 -12.59 -0.39 -13.81
CA LYS A 49 -13.05 0.03 -12.49
C LYS A 49 -13.77 -1.12 -11.80
N CYS A 50 -13.39 -1.38 -10.57
CA CYS A 50 -14.11 -2.28 -9.68
C CYS A 50 -15.06 -1.48 -8.78
N PHE A 51 -16.36 -1.75 -8.86
CA PHE A 51 -17.35 -1.09 -8.00
C PHE A 51 -17.47 -1.73 -6.61
N GLY A 52 -16.79 -2.86 -6.36
CA GLY A 52 -16.70 -3.50 -5.06
C GLY A 52 -15.61 -2.88 -4.19
N CYS A 53 -14.37 -2.87 -4.66
CA CYS A 53 -13.21 -2.35 -3.91
C CYS A 53 -12.76 -0.94 -4.31
N GLY A 54 -13.39 -0.31 -5.32
CA GLY A 54 -13.08 1.04 -5.77
C GLY A 54 -11.82 1.16 -6.66
N LYS A 55 -11.01 0.11 -6.82
CA LYS A 55 -9.81 0.16 -7.69
C LYS A 55 -10.17 0.47 -9.13
N SER A 56 -9.40 1.34 -9.76
CA SER A 56 -9.57 1.72 -11.17
C SER A 56 -8.23 2.12 -11.79
N GLY A 57 -8.15 2.15 -13.12
CA GLY A 57 -6.93 2.55 -13.82
C GLY A 57 -6.94 2.19 -15.31
N THR A 58 -5.83 2.46 -15.96
CA THR A 58 -5.54 2.08 -17.36
C THR A 58 -5.00 0.65 -17.45
N ALA A 59 -4.70 0.17 -18.65
CA ALA A 59 -4.05 -1.14 -18.86
C ALA A 59 -2.71 -1.24 -18.10
N VAL A 60 -1.91 -0.17 -18.08
CA VAL A 60 -0.66 -0.12 -17.31
C VAL A 60 -0.93 -0.15 -15.82
N GLY A 61 -1.87 0.66 -15.34
CA GLY A 61 -2.28 0.66 -13.93
C GLY A 61 -2.80 -0.69 -13.46
N PHE A 62 -3.49 -1.44 -14.34
CA PHE A 62 -3.92 -2.81 -14.04
C PHE A 62 -2.74 -3.76 -13.83
N VAL A 63 -1.75 -3.74 -14.74
CA VAL A 63 -0.55 -4.58 -14.63
C VAL A 63 0.25 -4.22 -13.37
N MET A 64 0.43 -2.93 -13.09
CA MET A 64 1.09 -2.46 -11.86
C MET A 64 0.42 -3.01 -10.60
N GLU A 65 -0.90 -2.91 -10.52
CA GLU A 65 -1.68 -3.37 -9.38
C GLU A 65 -1.73 -4.90 -9.25
N HIS A 66 -1.83 -5.61 -10.38
CA HIS A 66 -1.94 -7.08 -10.38
C HIS A 66 -0.59 -7.75 -10.13
N GLU A 67 0.46 -7.29 -10.79
CA GLU A 67 1.81 -7.86 -10.68
C GLU A 67 2.65 -7.22 -9.58
N HIS A 68 2.13 -6.16 -8.94
CA HIS A 68 2.85 -5.38 -7.93
C HIS A 68 4.21 -4.89 -8.42
N CYS A 69 4.23 -4.37 -9.63
CA CYS A 69 5.41 -3.91 -10.32
C CYS A 69 5.39 -2.38 -10.55
N THR A 70 6.54 -1.82 -10.89
CA THR A 70 6.68 -0.39 -11.21
C THR A 70 6.04 -0.05 -12.54
N TYR A 71 5.80 1.25 -12.78
CA TYR A 71 5.26 1.75 -14.05
C TYR A 71 6.12 1.32 -15.26
N VAL A 72 7.44 1.38 -15.12
CA VAL A 72 8.38 0.98 -16.19
C VAL A 72 8.31 -0.53 -16.45
N GLU A 73 8.22 -1.35 -15.41
CA GLU A 73 8.08 -2.80 -15.55
C GLU A 73 6.74 -3.17 -16.20
N ALA A 74 5.67 -2.49 -15.84
CA ALA A 74 4.35 -2.68 -16.46
C ALA A 74 4.37 -2.27 -17.94
N LEU A 75 5.02 -1.17 -18.29
CA LEU A 75 5.21 -0.76 -19.69
C LEU A 75 6.05 -1.80 -20.47
N LYS A 76 7.12 -2.33 -19.89
CA LYS A 76 7.94 -3.39 -20.48
C LYS A 76 7.14 -4.68 -20.69
N TYR A 77 6.28 -5.05 -19.74
CA TYR A 77 5.35 -6.18 -19.90
C TYR A 77 4.44 -6.00 -21.11
N ILE A 78 3.77 -4.83 -21.20
CA ILE A 78 2.87 -4.51 -22.30
C ILE A 78 3.62 -4.44 -23.63
N ALA A 79 4.79 -3.82 -23.66
CA ALA A 79 5.62 -3.74 -24.87
C ALA A 79 5.99 -5.13 -25.40
N ARG A 80 6.39 -6.06 -24.53
CA ARG A 80 6.65 -7.48 -24.90
C ARG A 80 5.42 -8.17 -25.46
N LYS A 81 4.25 -7.97 -24.84
CA LYS A 81 2.98 -8.55 -25.30
C LYS A 81 2.65 -8.12 -26.74
N TYR A 82 2.90 -6.86 -27.08
CA TYR A 82 2.58 -6.30 -28.39
C TYR A 82 3.78 -6.26 -29.35
N ASN A 83 4.90 -6.89 -29.01
CA ASN A 83 6.15 -6.87 -29.78
C ASN A 83 6.60 -5.46 -30.16
N ILE A 84 6.44 -4.51 -29.24
CA ILE A 84 6.89 -3.12 -29.42
C ILE A 84 8.33 -3.03 -28.91
N GLU A 85 9.25 -2.62 -29.78
CA GLU A 85 10.64 -2.36 -29.42
C GLU A 85 10.68 -1.06 -28.58
N VAL A 86 11.05 -1.19 -27.31
CA VAL A 86 11.20 -0.05 -26.40
C VAL A 86 12.60 0.51 -26.62
N GLN A 87 12.68 1.71 -27.22
CA GLN A 87 13.92 2.47 -27.16
C GLN A 87 14.12 2.91 -25.70
N GLU A 88 14.99 2.21 -25.01
CA GLU A 88 15.42 2.64 -23.67
C GLU A 88 16.15 3.98 -23.83
N LYS A 89 15.75 5.01 -23.05
CA LYS A 89 16.58 6.21 -22.88
C LYS A 89 17.99 5.70 -22.56
N GLU A 90 18.99 6.30 -23.13
CA GLU A 90 20.39 6.00 -22.78
C GLU A 90 20.51 6.13 -21.26
N GLU A 91 20.50 4.96 -20.60
CA GLU A 91 20.90 4.85 -19.19
C GLU A 91 22.35 5.35 -19.13
N THR A 92 22.66 6.13 -18.12
CA THR A 92 24.05 6.51 -17.90
C THR A 92 24.89 5.23 -17.76
N ASP A 93 26.13 5.24 -18.14
CA ASP A 93 26.99 4.08 -17.99
C ASP A 93 27.02 3.58 -16.56
N GLU A 94 26.91 4.46 -15.58
CA GLU A 94 26.76 4.13 -14.13
C GLU A 94 25.46 3.38 -13.81
N ASP A 95 24.32 3.77 -14.43
CA ASP A 95 23.04 3.07 -14.22
C ASP A 95 23.06 1.68 -14.85
N ARG A 96 23.68 1.54 -16.04
CA ARG A 96 23.88 0.24 -16.68
C ARG A 96 24.78 -0.68 -15.85
N GLU A 97 25.90 -0.16 -15.34
CA GLU A 97 26.80 -0.91 -14.48
C GLU A 97 26.11 -1.37 -13.20
N ARG A 98 25.33 -0.48 -12.55
CA ARG A 98 24.54 -0.82 -11.36
C ARG A 98 23.50 -1.90 -11.68
N HIS A 99 22.79 -1.76 -12.79
CA HIS A 99 21.77 -2.75 -13.20
C HIS A 99 22.41 -4.11 -13.52
N GLN A 100 23.52 -4.14 -14.26
CA GLN A 100 24.27 -5.35 -14.55
C GLN A 100 24.84 -6.00 -13.28
N ARG A 101 25.35 -5.19 -12.34
CA ARG A 101 25.85 -5.67 -11.05
C ARG A 101 24.74 -6.34 -10.25
N ARG A 102 23.61 -5.66 -10.11
CA ARG A 102 22.44 -6.19 -9.40
C ARG A 102 21.95 -7.50 -10.02
N GLU A 103 21.87 -7.59 -11.33
CA GLU A 103 21.50 -8.82 -12.04
C GLU A 103 22.52 -9.93 -11.78
N SER A 104 23.81 -9.63 -11.80
CA SER A 104 24.87 -10.58 -11.47
C SER A 104 24.75 -11.13 -10.04
N LEU A 105 24.41 -10.28 -9.07
CA LEU A 105 24.17 -10.69 -7.68
C LEU A 105 22.94 -11.62 -7.57
N MET A 106 21.88 -11.35 -8.34
CA MET A 106 20.70 -12.24 -8.38
C MET A 106 21.03 -13.58 -9.03
N LEU A 107 21.77 -13.59 -10.13
CA LEU A 107 22.18 -14.82 -10.83
C LEU A 107 23.05 -15.72 -9.93
N VAL A 108 23.98 -15.15 -9.19
CA VAL A 108 24.81 -15.92 -8.26
C VAL A 108 24.01 -16.48 -7.08
N SER A 109 22.99 -15.75 -6.62
CA SER A 109 22.08 -16.23 -5.58
C SER A 109 21.19 -17.38 -6.10
N GLU A 110 20.68 -17.28 -7.32
CA GLU A 110 19.92 -18.37 -7.96
C GLU A 110 20.79 -19.61 -8.21
N PHE A 111 22.07 -19.43 -8.60
CA PHE A 111 23.02 -20.52 -8.70
C PHE A 111 23.22 -21.21 -7.34
N ALA A 112 23.46 -20.44 -6.28
CA ALA A 112 23.64 -20.96 -4.93
C ALA A 112 22.41 -21.75 -4.46
N GLN A 113 21.19 -21.26 -4.76
CA GLN A 113 19.96 -22.01 -4.46
C GLN A 113 19.96 -23.37 -5.17
N LYS A 114 20.18 -23.40 -6.48
CA LYS A 114 20.22 -24.65 -7.25
C LYS A 114 21.27 -25.59 -6.70
N PHE A 115 22.44 -25.08 -6.33
CA PHE A 115 23.50 -25.84 -5.69
C PHE A 115 23.02 -26.48 -4.38
N PHE A 116 22.46 -25.71 -3.46
CA PHE A 116 21.98 -26.24 -2.16
C PHE A 116 20.84 -27.26 -2.34
N VAL A 117 19.93 -27.04 -3.29
CA VAL A 117 18.86 -28.00 -3.62
C VAL A 117 19.45 -29.32 -4.15
N SER A 118 20.41 -29.25 -5.07
CA SER A 118 21.08 -30.46 -5.59
C SER A 118 21.84 -31.20 -4.48
N ARG A 119 22.54 -30.46 -3.59
CA ARG A 119 23.24 -31.08 -2.46
C ARG A 119 22.27 -31.76 -1.49
N LEU A 120 21.08 -31.22 -1.28
CA LEU A 120 20.05 -31.85 -0.47
C LEU A 120 19.58 -33.19 -1.06
N ARG A 121 19.38 -33.25 -2.39
CA ARG A 121 18.74 -34.40 -3.05
C ARG A 121 19.73 -35.43 -3.58
N ASP A 122 20.87 -34.99 -4.11
CA ASP A 122 21.74 -35.83 -4.90
C ASP A 122 22.90 -36.42 -4.08
N THR A 123 23.21 -35.87 -2.90
CA THR A 123 24.29 -36.36 -2.05
C THR A 123 23.79 -37.27 -0.92
N PRO A 124 24.59 -38.29 -0.50
CA PRO A 124 24.25 -39.10 0.66
C PRO A 124 24.11 -38.25 1.95
N GLU A 125 25.00 -37.28 2.15
CA GLU A 125 24.96 -36.35 3.29
C GLU A 125 23.64 -35.52 3.29
N GLY A 126 23.29 -34.91 2.16
CA GLY A 126 22.08 -34.16 2.02
C GLY A 126 20.81 -34.97 2.32
N ARG A 127 20.75 -36.21 1.81
CA ARG A 127 19.61 -37.10 2.05
C ARG A 127 19.54 -37.56 3.50
N ASN A 128 20.65 -38.01 4.06
CA ASN A 128 20.66 -38.61 5.39
C ASN A 128 20.56 -37.59 6.52
N VAL A 129 20.99 -36.36 6.31
CA VAL A 129 21.00 -35.30 7.31
C VAL A 129 19.93 -34.23 6.98
N GLY A 130 20.08 -33.56 5.85
CA GLY A 130 19.25 -32.43 5.48
C GLY A 130 17.80 -32.81 5.19
N LEU A 131 17.59 -33.76 4.27
CA LEU A 131 16.24 -34.21 3.89
C LEU A 131 15.57 -34.95 5.05
N ALA A 132 16.34 -35.80 5.78
CA ALA A 132 15.83 -36.48 6.98
C ALA A 132 15.34 -35.48 8.04
N TYR A 133 16.05 -34.35 8.22
CA TYR A 133 15.58 -33.29 9.11
C TYR A 133 14.26 -32.70 8.64
N PHE A 134 14.13 -32.33 7.37
CA PHE A 134 12.85 -31.77 6.86
C PHE A 134 11.69 -32.77 7.03
N LYS A 135 11.95 -34.05 6.75
CA LYS A 135 10.95 -35.12 6.98
C LYS A 135 10.60 -35.31 8.46
N SER A 136 11.57 -35.24 9.36
CA SER A 136 11.31 -35.29 10.81
C SER A 136 10.49 -34.10 11.31
N ARG A 137 10.54 -32.96 10.57
CA ARG A 137 9.68 -31.78 10.80
C ARG A 137 8.33 -31.88 10.07
N GLY A 138 8.00 -33.02 9.46
CA GLY A 138 6.73 -33.26 8.79
C GLY A 138 6.59 -32.56 7.42
N LEU A 139 7.68 -32.02 6.86
CA LEU A 139 7.59 -31.35 5.55
C LEU A 139 7.51 -32.36 4.42
N GLU A 140 6.56 -32.13 3.50
CA GLU A 140 6.36 -32.92 2.29
C GLU A 140 7.36 -32.54 1.18
N ASP A 141 7.59 -33.46 0.24
CA ASP A 141 8.48 -33.19 -0.90
C ASP A 141 8.01 -32.02 -1.76
N SER A 142 6.69 -31.87 -1.91
CA SER A 142 6.03 -30.75 -2.59
C SER A 142 6.39 -29.39 -1.96
N THR A 143 6.40 -29.30 -0.63
CA THR A 143 6.77 -28.09 0.11
C THR A 143 8.26 -27.82 0.01
N ILE A 144 9.10 -28.87 0.19
CA ILE A 144 10.56 -28.76 0.09
C ILE A 144 10.97 -28.24 -1.31
N GLU A 145 10.32 -28.73 -2.35
CA GLU A 145 10.56 -28.32 -3.74
C GLU A 145 10.06 -26.93 -4.02
N LYS A 146 8.80 -26.63 -3.66
CA LYS A 146 8.16 -25.32 -3.86
C LYS A 146 8.98 -24.18 -3.26
N TYR A 147 9.57 -24.40 -2.09
CA TYR A 147 10.38 -23.40 -1.40
C TYR A 147 11.86 -23.46 -1.74
N GLY A 148 12.29 -24.43 -2.54
CA GLY A 148 13.68 -24.60 -2.93
C GLY A 148 14.61 -24.83 -1.74
N LEU A 149 14.15 -25.59 -0.74
CA LEU A 149 14.92 -25.85 0.47
C LEU A 149 16.18 -26.66 0.13
N GLY A 150 17.28 -26.39 0.85
CA GLY A 150 18.57 -26.93 0.50
C GLY A 150 19.39 -27.42 1.68
N TRP A 151 20.54 -27.98 1.36
CA TRP A 151 21.58 -28.39 2.29
C TRP A 151 22.91 -27.74 1.93
N ALA A 152 23.53 -27.06 2.87
CA ALA A 152 24.91 -26.57 2.76
C ALA A 152 25.86 -27.64 3.31
N PRO A 153 26.72 -28.22 2.47
CA PRO A 153 27.60 -29.33 2.86
C PRO A 153 28.53 -28.97 4.01
N THR A 154 29.13 -29.99 4.65
CA THR A 154 30.11 -29.83 5.73
C THR A 154 31.41 -29.17 5.25
N SER A 155 31.79 -29.37 3.97
CA SER A 155 32.92 -28.68 3.35
C SER A 155 32.72 -27.15 3.35
N ARG A 156 33.78 -26.43 3.71
CA ARG A 156 33.77 -24.96 3.73
C ARG A 156 34.15 -24.32 2.38
N HIS A 157 34.27 -25.10 1.32
CA HIS A 157 34.65 -24.62 0.00
C HIS A 157 33.72 -25.16 -1.10
N ALA A 158 32.74 -25.98 -0.77
CA ALA A 158 31.91 -26.68 -1.74
C ALA A 158 31.14 -25.74 -2.69
N LEU A 159 30.60 -24.61 -2.17
CA LEU A 159 29.90 -23.62 -3.00
C LEU A 159 30.89 -22.75 -3.79
N VAL A 160 31.99 -22.32 -3.14
CA VAL A 160 33.05 -21.51 -3.79
C VAL A 160 33.62 -22.26 -4.99
N ASP A 161 33.98 -23.54 -4.81
CA ASP A 161 34.56 -24.37 -5.87
C ASP A 161 33.57 -24.54 -7.03
N ALA A 162 32.32 -24.90 -6.73
CA ALA A 162 31.27 -25.07 -7.74
C ALA A 162 30.94 -23.75 -8.48
N ALA A 163 30.94 -22.63 -7.80
CA ALA A 163 30.67 -21.32 -8.41
C ALA A 163 31.85 -20.88 -9.29
N SER A 164 33.08 -21.19 -8.86
CA SER A 164 34.30 -20.92 -9.63
C SER A 164 34.35 -21.75 -10.92
N GLU A 165 34.03 -23.05 -10.84
CA GLU A 165 33.91 -23.94 -12.00
C GLU A 165 32.82 -23.47 -12.99
N ALA A 166 31.72 -22.89 -12.46
CA ALA A 166 30.64 -22.33 -13.27
C ALA A 166 30.94 -20.92 -13.81
N GLY A 167 32.12 -20.35 -13.51
CA GLY A 167 32.59 -19.07 -14.04
C GLY A 167 32.03 -17.83 -13.32
N TYR A 168 31.46 -17.98 -12.12
CA TYR A 168 30.99 -16.83 -11.33
C TYR A 168 32.18 -16.11 -10.69
N LYS A 169 32.10 -14.76 -10.69
CA LYS A 169 33.15 -13.93 -10.07
C LYS A 169 33.09 -14.01 -8.55
N ALA A 170 34.25 -14.16 -7.93
CA ALA A 170 34.44 -14.22 -6.48
C ALA A 170 33.84 -13.00 -5.74
N GLU A 171 33.89 -11.82 -6.38
CA GLU A 171 33.36 -10.57 -5.83
C GLU A 171 31.85 -10.66 -5.53
N TYR A 172 31.08 -11.23 -6.44
CA TYR A 172 29.62 -11.37 -6.27
C TYR A 172 29.26 -12.39 -5.17
N LEU A 173 30.06 -13.42 -4.98
CA LEU A 173 29.88 -14.38 -3.88
C LEU A 173 30.13 -13.73 -2.51
N VAL A 174 31.13 -12.85 -2.42
CA VAL A 174 31.43 -12.11 -1.20
C VAL A 174 30.35 -11.06 -0.94
N GLU A 175 29.95 -10.31 -1.96
CA GLU A 175 28.97 -9.24 -1.84
C GLU A 175 27.56 -9.74 -1.46
N THR A 176 27.15 -10.88 -1.98
CA THR A 176 25.90 -11.55 -1.57
C THR A 176 25.99 -12.22 -0.20
N GLY A 177 27.17 -12.21 0.42
CA GLY A 177 27.40 -12.88 1.71
C GLY A 177 27.30 -14.40 1.64
N LEU A 178 27.49 -15.00 0.48
CA LEU A 178 27.59 -16.45 0.30
C LEU A 178 28.95 -16.99 0.76
N CYS A 179 29.99 -16.17 0.64
CA CYS A 179 31.36 -16.49 1.02
C CYS A 179 31.96 -15.39 1.87
N ASN A 180 32.91 -15.77 2.71
CA ASN A 180 33.78 -14.84 3.43
C ASN A 180 35.17 -14.84 2.77
N ARG A 181 35.78 -13.66 2.65
CA ARG A 181 37.19 -13.52 2.26
C ARG A 181 38.03 -13.53 3.53
N ARG A 182 39.04 -14.36 3.60
CA ARG A 182 40.02 -14.47 4.70
C ARG A 182 41.15 -13.46 4.50
N ASP A 183 41.93 -13.25 5.55
CA ASP A 183 43.08 -12.32 5.53
C ASP A 183 44.15 -12.71 4.51
N ASP A 184 44.29 -14.02 4.20
CA ASP A 184 45.19 -14.56 3.16
C ASP A 184 44.63 -14.42 1.74
N GLY A 185 43.46 -13.83 1.57
CA GLY A 185 42.79 -13.67 0.30
C GLY A 185 41.96 -14.88 -0.15
N SER A 186 42.03 -16.01 0.54
CA SER A 186 41.25 -17.20 0.23
C SER A 186 39.76 -16.99 0.54
N LEU A 187 38.90 -17.70 -0.20
CA LEU A 187 37.46 -17.68 0.05
C LEU A 187 37.03 -18.92 0.83
N SER A 188 36.05 -18.77 1.66
CA SER A 188 35.38 -19.88 2.35
C SER A 188 33.87 -19.67 2.37
N ASP A 189 33.13 -20.76 2.22
CA ASP A 189 31.69 -20.76 2.30
C ASP A 189 31.24 -20.20 3.66
N ARG A 190 30.31 -19.26 3.63
CA ARG A 190 29.67 -18.73 4.84
C ARG A 190 28.72 -19.74 5.44
N PHE A 191 27.99 -20.45 4.58
CA PHE A 191 27.02 -21.45 4.97
C PHE A 191 27.62 -22.84 4.73
N TYR A 192 27.81 -23.59 5.79
CA TYR A 192 28.29 -24.98 5.77
C TYR A 192 27.65 -25.73 6.95
N ASP A 193 27.45 -27.04 6.78
CA ASP A 193 26.83 -27.92 7.78
C ASP A 193 25.47 -27.34 8.29
N ARG A 194 24.61 -26.92 7.33
CA ARG A 194 23.36 -26.22 7.65
C ARG A 194 22.23 -26.56 6.69
N ILE A 195 21.01 -26.57 7.24
CA ILE A 195 19.77 -26.46 6.47
C ILE A 195 19.66 -25.06 5.88
N VAL A 196 19.22 -24.98 4.62
CA VAL A 196 19.13 -23.71 3.88
C VAL A 196 17.68 -23.39 3.52
N PHE A 197 17.26 -22.18 3.81
CA PHE A 197 15.97 -21.58 3.48
C PHE A 197 16.21 -20.39 2.55
N PRO A 198 15.88 -20.50 1.25
CA PRO A 198 16.01 -19.36 0.33
C PRO A 198 15.01 -18.25 0.69
N ILE A 199 15.46 -17.02 0.65
CA ILE A 199 14.64 -15.83 0.84
C ILE A 199 14.37 -15.22 -0.53
N TYR A 200 13.07 -15.07 -0.87
CA TYR A 200 12.64 -14.55 -2.15
C TYR A 200 12.25 -13.08 -2.06
N SER A 201 12.56 -12.31 -3.08
CA SER A 201 11.98 -10.99 -3.31
C SER A 201 10.47 -11.12 -3.55
N VAL A 202 9.75 -10.01 -3.53
CA VAL A 202 8.32 -9.97 -3.89
C VAL A 202 8.08 -10.48 -5.33
N SER A 203 9.05 -10.29 -6.24
CA SER A 203 8.98 -10.77 -7.64
C SER A 203 9.36 -12.24 -7.82
N GLY A 204 9.82 -12.94 -6.76
CA GLY A 204 10.17 -14.36 -6.81
C GLY A 204 11.62 -14.67 -7.17
N ARG A 205 12.51 -13.66 -7.21
CA ARG A 205 13.95 -13.86 -7.35
C ARG A 205 14.58 -14.19 -6.00
N VAL A 206 15.55 -15.10 -5.97
CA VAL A 206 16.31 -15.41 -4.74
C VAL A 206 17.24 -14.24 -4.42
N ILE A 207 17.12 -13.69 -3.22
CA ILE A 207 17.89 -12.51 -2.80
C ILE A 207 18.83 -12.80 -1.61
N ALA A 208 18.55 -13.83 -0.82
CA ALA A 208 19.31 -14.19 0.36
C ALA A 208 18.99 -15.61 0.84
N PHE A 209 19.65 -16.02 1.91
CA PHE A 209 19.43 -17.31 2.57
C PHE A 209 19.38 -17.16 4.07
N GLY A 210 18.45 -17.87 4.70
CA GLY A 210 18.49 -18.21 6.10
C GLY A 210 19.01 -19.62 6.27
N CYS A 211 19.89 -19.86 7.23
CA CYS A 211 20.49 -21.17 7.45
C CYS A 211 20.42 -21.57 8.91
N ARG A 212 20.09 -22.84 9.18
CA ARG A 212 20.01 -23.41 10.51
C ARG A 212 21.01 -24.55 10.68
N THR A 213 21.81 -24.51 11.76
CA THR A 213 22.63 -25.68 12.13
C THR A 213 21.79 -26.76 12.82
N LEU A 214 22.13 -28.02 12.57
CA LEU A 214 21.54 -29.18 13.25
C LEU A 214 22.38 -29.67 14.43
N ARG A 215 23.55 -29.07 14.66
CA ARG A 215 24.45 -29.40 15.75
C ARG A 215 23.82 -29.09 17.09
N SER A 216 23.88 -30.02 18.03
CA SER A 216 23.42 -29.83 19.42
C SER A 216 24.38 -28.96 20.24
N ASP A 217 25.69 -29.01 19.92
CA ASP A 217 26.79 -28.30 20.58
C ASP A 217 27.03 -26.86 20.04
N TYR A 218 26.06 -26.30 19.30
CA TYR A 218 26.22 -24.98 18.68
C TYR A 218 26.50 -23.86 19.67
N LYS A 219 26.01 -23.96 20.92
CA LYS A 219 26.28 -23.00 21.99
C LYS A 219 27.71 -23.08 22.47
N ASP A 220 28.24 -24.28 22.66
CA ASP A 220 29.60 -24.51 23.12
C ASP A 220 30.61 -24.06 22.06
N LEU A 221 30.26 -24.16 20.79
CA LEU A 221 31.06 -23.69 19.66
C LEU A 221 30.88 -22.20 19.37
N ASN A 222 30.03 -21.49 20.14
CA ASN A 222 29.68 -20.09 19.93
C ASN A 222 29.24 -19.78 18.48
N ILE A 223 28.48 -20.71 17.87
CA ILE A 223 27.91 -20.54 16.53
C ILE A 223 26.40 -20.28 16.64
N GLY A 224 25.89 -19.36 15.84
CA GLY A 224 24.45 -19.06 15.82
C GLY A 224 23.62 -20.27 15.38
N LYS A 225 22.55 -20.60 16.08
CA LYS A 225 21.58 -21.63 15.67
C LYS A 225 21.00 -21.30 14.28
N TYR A 226 20.60 -20.05 14.08
CA TYR A 226 20.23 -19.50 12.77
C TYR A 226 21.23 -18.42 12.35
N VAL A 227 21.57 -18.40 11.08
CA VAL A 227 22.43 -17.38 10.46
C VAL A 227 21.79 -16.98 9.13
N ASN A 228 21.63 -15.69 8.91
CA ASN A 228 21.12 -15.16 7.65
C ASN A 228 22.24 -14.58 6.81
N SER A 229 21.99 -14.39 5.50
CA SER A 229 22.86 -13.61 4.62
C SER A 229 23.12 -12.23 5.22
N GLN A 230 24.28 -11.67 4.92
CA GLN A 230 24.59 -10.27 5.19
C GLN A 230 23.72 -9.39 4.29
N GLU A 231 23.52 -8.13 4.69
CA GLU A 231 22.88 -7.15 3.84
C GLU A 231 23.73 -6.90 2.59
N SER A 232 23.06 -6.72 1.46
CA SER A 232 23.68 -6.49 0.16
C SER A 232 22.79 -5.54 -0.66
N GLU A 233 23.23 -5.18 -1.86
CA GLU A 233 22.42 -4.37 -2.78
C GLU A 233 21.08 -5.02 -3.13
N ILE A 234 20.98 -6.36 -3.11
CA ILE A 234 19.76 -7.11 -3.42
C ILE A 234 18.97 -7.56 -2.18
N TYR A 235 19.56 -7.50 -0.99
CA TYR A 235 18.95 -7.97 0.25
C TYR A 235 19.13 -6.99 1.41
N ILE A 236 18.02 -6.42 1.84
CA ILE A 236 17.94 -5.60 3.05
C ILE A 236 17.00 -6.30 4.02
N LYS A 237 17.55 -6.85 5.09
CA LYS A 237 16.82 -7.72 6.02
C LYS A 237 15.58 -7.03 6.61
N ARG A 238 15.68 -5.77 7.00
CA ARG A 238 14.59 -4.98 7.57
C ARG A 238 13.45 -4.71 6.58
N GLN A 239 13.64 -4.93 5.29
CA GLN A 239 12.64 -4.72 4.22
C GLN A 239 12.11 -6.02 3.65
N SER A 240 12.57 -7.17 4.15
CA SER A 240 12.28 -8.48 3.60
C SER A 240 11.41 -9.29 4.57
N LEU A 241 10.47 -10.05 4.03
CA LEU A 241 9.64 -11.00 4.78
C LEU A 241 9.77 -12.38 4.14
N TYR A 242 10.01 -13.40 4.95
CA TYR A 242 10.03 -14.77 4.46
C TYR A 242 8.61 -15.22 4.10
N GLY A 243 8.49 -15.93 2.99
CA GLY A 243 7.19 -16.41 2.49
C GLY A 243 6.40 -15.42 1.66
N ILE A 244 6.77 -14.11 1.61
CA ILE A 244 5.97 -13.06 0.96
C ILE A 244 5.68 -13.35 -0.53
N TYR A 245 6.64 -13.89 -1.27
CA TYR A 245 6.42 -14.26 -2.68
C TYR A 245 5.29 -15.27 -2.85
N HIS A 246 5.26 -16.29 -2.02
CA HIS A 246 4.25 -17.34 -2.04
C HIS A 246 2.90 -16.91 -1.42
N ALA A 247 2.95 -15.95 -0.49
CA ALA A 247 1.79 -15.49 0.29
C ALA A 247 1.03 -14.32 -0.34
N LYS A 248 1.68 -13.45 -1.12
CA LYS A 248 1.16 -12.15 -1.56
C LYS A 248 -0.24 -12.22 -2.19
N SER A 249 -0.47 -13.16 -3.09
CA SER A 249 -1.76 -13.31 -3.78
C SER A 249 -2.85 -13.75 -2.82
N GLU A 250 -2.53 -14.67 -1.88
CA GLU A 250 -3.49 -15.16 -0.90
C GLU A 250 -3.77 -14.13 0.19
N ILE A 251 -2.77 -13.33 0.59
CA ILE A 251 -2.95 -12.18 1.49
C ILE A 251 -3.96 -11.20 0.89
N SER A 252 -3.79 -10.82 -0.38
CA SER A 252 -4.71 -9.90 -1.07
C SER A 252 -6.10 -10.52 -1.24
N ARG A 253 -6.18 -11.80 -1.60
CA ARG A 253 -7.44 -12.51 -1.82
C ARG A 253 -8.28 -12.63 -0.55
N GLN A 254 -7.63 -12.97 0.58
CA GLN A 254 -8.30 -13.10 1.88
C GLN A 254 -8.41 -11.76 2.62
N ASN A 255 -7.74 -10.71 2.11
CA ASN A 255 -7.59 -9.43 2.79
C ASN A 255 -7.08 -9.60 4.25
N LYS A 256 -6.12 -10.49 4.45
CA LYS A 256 -5.58 -10.85 5.76
C LYS A 256 -4.19 -11.46 5.65
N CYS A 257 -3.27 -11.01 6.51
CA CYS A 257 -1.93 -11.55 6.65
C CYS A 257 -1.71 -12.12 8.05
N TYR A 258 -1.20 -13.34 8.13
CA TYR A 258 -0.68 -13.90 9.37
C TYR A 258 0.82 -13.63 9.45
N LEU A 259 1.26 -13.07 10.57
CA LEU A 259 2.67 -12.79 10.86
C LEU A 259 3.16 -13.75 11.94
N VAL A 260 4.15 -14.55 11.61
CA VAL A 260 4.84 -15.49 12.50
C VAL A 260 6.32 -15.14 12.65
N GLU A 261 7.08 -15.88 13.49
CA GLU A 261 8.47 -15.54 13.78
C GLU A 261 9.47 -16.19 12.82
N GLY A 262 9.30 -17.46 12.48
CA GLY A 262 10.32 -18.29 11.88
C GLY A 262 10.02 -18.87 10.50
N TYR A 263 11.05 -19.45 9.91
CA TYR A 263 10.98 -20.11 8.60
C TYR A 263 10.05 -21.32 8.61
N LEU A 264 10.19 -22.17 9.64
CA LEU A 264 9.40 -23.40 9.76
C LEU A 264 7.92 -23.11 10.01
N ASP A 265 7.61 -22.06 10.75
CA ASP A 265 6.22 -21.65 10.98
C ASP A 265 5.51 -21.35 9.67
N VAL A 266 6.17 -20.58 8.78
CA VAL A 266 5.63 -20.29 7.45
C VAL A 266 5.45 -21.57 6.64
N LEU A 267 6.47 -22.45 6.61
CA LEU A 267 6.42 -23.67 5.81
C LEU A 267 5.30 -24.61 6.26
N SER A 268 5.15 -24.81 7.57
CA SER A 268 4.11 -25.69 8.13
C SER A 268 2.72 -25.11 7.95
N MET A 269 2.53 -23.79 8.15
CA MET A 269 1.26 -23.12 7.90
C MET A 269 0.86 -23.17 6.42
N HIS A 270 1.82 -22.93 5.50
CA HIS A 270 1.56 -23.00 4.06
C HIS A 270 1.25 -24.43 3.60
N GLN A 271 1.97 -25.43 4.15
CA GLN A 271 1.69 -26.83 3.84
C GLN A 271 0.31 -27.25 4.31
N LEU A 272 -0.12 -26.76 5.47
CA LEU A 272 -1.46 -26.99 6.00
C LEU A 272 -2.56 -26.32 5.17
N GLY A 273 -2.22 -25.29 4.37
CA GLY A 273 -3.16 -24.54 3.52
C GLY A 273 -3.42 -23.09 3.95
N ILE A 274 -2.77 -22.60 5.00
CA ILE A 274 -2.85 -21.20 5.47
C ILE A 274 -1.73 -20.40 4.79
N VAL A 275 -1.88 -20.18 3.48
CA VAL A 275 -0.81 -19.65 2.60
C VAL A 275 -0.58 -18.15 2.79
N ASN A 276 -1.49 -17.40 3.40
CA ASN A 276 -1.35 -15.98 3.69
C ASN A 276 -0.50 -15.69 4.94
N THR A 277 0.51 -16.54 5.22
CA THR A 277 1.43 -16.44 6.35
C THR A 277 2.80 -15.97 5.90
N VAL A 278 3.42 -15.04 6.66
CA VAL A 278 4.79 -14.54 6.44
C VAL A 278 5.55 -14.45 7.75
N ALA A 279 6.90 -14.41 7.70
CA ALA A 279 7.72 -14.27 8.90
C ALA A 279 8.72 -13.12 8.81
N SER A 280 9.01 -12.49 9.97
CA SER A 280 10.10 -11.52 10.14
C SER A 280 11.49 -12.13 10.16
N SER A 281 11.57 -13.46 10.38
CA SER A 281 12.75 -14.34 10.24
C SER A 281 13.98 -13.93 11.06
N GLY A 282 13.84 -13.99 12.38
CA GLY A 282 14.96 -13.82 13.32
C GLY A 282 15.37 -12.36 13.54
N THR A 283 14.45 -11.43 13.32
CA THR A 283 14.52 -10.03 13.78
C THR A 283 13.18 -9.64 14.41
N SER A 284 13.21 -8.65 15.31
CA SER A 284 11.96 -7.96 15.66
C SER A 284 11.33 -7.38 14.38
N LEU A 285 10.01 -7.35 14.32
CA LEU A 285 9.25 -6.71 13.24
C LEU A 285 9.74 -5.27 13.03
N THR A 286 9.78 -4.83 11.77
CA THR A 286 10.21 -3.47 11.39
C THR A 286 9.09 -2.70 10.70
N GLU A 287 9.16 -1.36 10.72
CA GLU A 287 8.17 -0.52 10.03
C GLU A 287 8.14 -0.81 8.51
N GLU A 288 9.30 -1.06 7.90
CA GLU A 288 9.39 -1.37 6.47
C GLU A 288 8.74 -2.73 6.13
N GLN A 289 8.84 -3.72 7.02
CA GLN A 289 8.14 -5.00 6.86
C GLN A 289 6.62 -4.82 7.00
N VAL A 290 6.16 -3.98 7.93
CA VAL A 290 4.74 -3.63 8.06
C VAL A 290 4.24 -2.91 6.80
N ARG A 291 4.99 -1.93 6.28
CA ARG A 291 4.68 -1.25 5.01
C ARG A 291 4.66 -2.20 3.83
N LEU A 292 5.50 -3.23 3.85
CA LEU A 292 5.47 -4.27 2.80
C LEU A 292 4.16 -5.06 2.86
N ILE A 293 3.69 -5.47 4.04
CA ILE A 293 2.39 -6.15 4.20
C ILE A 293 1.24 -5.23 3.77
N LYS A 294 1.31 -3.95 4.13
CA LYS A 294 0.28 -2.94 3.79
C LYS A 294 0.02 -2.82 2.30
N LYS A 295 0.98 -3.15 1.44
CA LYS A 295 0.77 -3.18 -0.01
C LYS A 295 -0.27 -4.22 -0.44
N PHE A 296 -0.55 -5.21 0.39
CA PHE A 296 -1.41 -6.35 0.06
C PHE A 296 -2.68 -6.41 0.90
N THR A 297 -2.68 -5.88 2.13
CA THR A 297 -3.83 -5.89 3.05
C THR A 297 -3.67 -4.85 4.15
N ASP A 298 -4.81 -4.36 4.67
CA ASP A 298 -4.86 -3.53 5.87
C ASP A 298 -5.02 -4.36 7.17
N ASN A 299 -5.09 -5.70 7.10
CA ASN A 299 -5.38 -6.56 8.24
C ASN A 299 -4.23 -7.52 8.53
N ILE A 300 -3.64 -7.41 9.71
CA ILE A 300 -2.58 -8.31 10.21
C ILE A 300 -3.09 -9.06 11.44
N THR A 301 -2.83 -10.36 11.48
CA THR A 301 -2.94 -11.16 12.70
C THR A 301 -1.55 -11.62 13.10
N ILE A 302 -1.07 -11.16 14.24
CA ILE A 302 0.21 -11.60 14.85
C ILE A 302 -0.04 -12.93 15.55
N MET A 303 0.72 -13.95 15.17
CA MET A 303 0.62 -15.29 15.71
C MET A 303 1.99 -15.69 16.25
N TYR A 304 2.16 -15.59 17.57
CA TYR A 304 3.41 -15.86 18.26
C TYR A 304 3.24 -16.91 19.35
N ASP A 305 4.37 -17.40 19.82
CA ASP A 305 4.44 -18.36 20.91
C ASP A 305 3.80 -17.76 22.18
N GLY A 306 3.13 -18.58 22.98
CA GLY A 306 2.50 -18.15 24.24
C GLY A 306 3.49 -17.88 25.38
N ASP A 307 4.79 -17.98 25.15
CA ASP A 307 5.81 -17.70 26.15
C ASP A 307 6.02 -16.18 26.38
N SER A 308 6.77 -15.80 27.41
CA SER A 308 7.00 -14.41 27.78
C SER A 308 7.73 -13.61 26.67
N ALA A 309 8.60 -14.25 25.90
CA ALA A 309 9.36 -13.59 24.83
C ALA A 309 8.45 -13.28 23.64
N GLY A 310 7.62 -14.22 23.21
CA GLY A 310 6.63 -14.05 22.15
C GLY A 310 5.58 -13.01 22.51
N ILE A 311 5.10 -13.00 23.76
CA ILE A 311 4.18 -11.97 24.26
C ILE A 311 4.80 -10.56 24.17
N HIS A 312 6.03 -10.38 24.64
CA HIS A 312 6.71 -9.08 24.53
C HIS A 312 7.00 -8.68 23.07
N ALA A 313 7.25 -9.64 22.20
CA ALA A 313 7.40 -9.40 20.77
C ALA A 313 6.08 -8.95 20.15
N ALA A 314 4.96 -9.58 20.50
CA ALA A 314 3.62 -9.20 20.07
C ALA A 314 3.27 -7.77 20.49
N LEU A 315 3.52 -7.40 21.74
CA LEU A 315 3.26 -6.05 22.26
C LEU A 315 4.00 -4.96 21.47
N ARG A 316 5.29 -5.16 21.17
CA ARG A 316 6.05 -4.23 20.34
C ARG A 316 5.54 -4.17 18.89
N GLY A 317 5.14 -5.32 18.34
CA GLY A 317 4.57 -5.41 16.99
C GLY A 317 3.27 -4.65 16.84
N ILE A 318 2.39 -4.70 17.84
CA ILE A 318 1.10 -4.01 17.85
C ILE A 318 1.27 -2.51 17.59
N ASP A 319 2.11 -1.84 18.37
CA ASP A 319 2.28 -0.39 18.29
C ASP A 319 2.78 0.03 16.90
N MET A 320 3.70 -0.75 16.32
CA MET A 320 4.24 -0.51 14.98
C MET A 320 3.18 -0.70 13.88
N VAL A 321 2.39 -1.75 13.97
CA VAL A 321 1.30 -2.04 13.01
C VAL A 321 0.24 -0.94 13.04
N LEU A 322 -0.16 -0.50 14.24
CA LEU A 322 -1.14 0.58 14.41
C LEU A 322 -0.63 1.93 13.91
N LYS A 323 0.67 2.23 14.11
CA LYS A 323 1.31 3.44 13.61
C LYS A 323 1.26 3.52 12.09
N GLU A 324 1.47 2.40 11.40
CA GLU A 324 1.36 2.30 9.94
C GLU A 324 -0.10 2.27 9.44
N GLY A 325 -1.09 2.30 10.35
CA GLY A 325 -2.52 2.43 10.04
C GLY A 325 -3.22 1.12 9.70
N LEU A 326 -2.59 -0.04 9.95
CA LEU A 326 -3.22 -1.34 9.75
C LEU A 326 -4.07 -1.74 10.96
N ASN A 327 -5.00 -2.65 10.74
CA ASN A 327 -5.76 -3.31 11.78
C ASN A 327 -4.95 -4.50 12.31
N VAL A 328 -4.79 -4.59 13.63
CA VAL A 328 -4.02 -5.67 14.25
C VAL A 328 -4.89 -6.53 15.13
N ARG A 329 -4.74 -7.84 14.98
CA ARG A 329 -5.27 -8.87 15.85
C ARG A 329 -4.14 -9.77 16.33
N ILE A 330 -4.37 -10.50 17.41
CA ILE A 330 -3.39 -11.38 18.02
C ILE A 330 -4.01 -12.75 18.25
N VAL A 331 -3.20 -13.77 18.00
CA VAL A 331 -3.46 -15.15 18.40
C VAL A 331 -2.22 -15.64 19.15
N LEU A 332 -2.37 -16.07 20.38
CA LEU A 332 -1.33 -16.80 21.09
C LEU A 332 -1.52 -18.29 20.88
N ILE A 333 -0.47 -18.95 20.46
CA ILE A 333 -0.46 -20.42 20.39
C ILE A 333 -0.41 -20.97 21.82
N PRO A 334 -1.11 -22.08 22.14
CA PRO A 334 -1.13 -22.66 23.47
C PRO A 334 0.27 -22.98 23.99
N ASP A 335 0.43 -22.93 25.31
CA ASP A 335 1.70 -23.21 26.00
C ASP A 335 2.35 -24.52 25.53
N GLY A 336 3.63 -24.42 25.17
CA GLY A 336 4.45 -25.55 24.71
C GLY A 336 4.42 -25.83 23.22
N ASP A 337 3.63 -25.07 22.45
CA ASP A 337 3.62 -25.10 21.00
C ASP A 337 4.06 -23.76 20.39
N ASP A 338 4.65 -23.85 19.20
CA ASP A 338 4.85 -22.77 18.26
C ASP A 338 3.92 -22.97 17.04
N PRO A 339 3.77 -22.00 16.11
CA PRO A 339 2.92 -22.19 14.95
C PRO A 339 3.29 -23.42 14.09
N ASP A 340 4.59 -23.78 14.00
CA ASP A 340 5.08 -24.98 13.32
C ASP A 340 4.55 -26.26 14.00
N SER A 341 4.77 -26.41 15.30
CA SER A 341 4.36 -27.61 16.03
C SER A 341 2.84 -27.74 16.11
N TYR A 342 2.13 -26.63 16.26
CA TYR A 342 0.67 -26.61 16.29
C TYR A 342 0.07 -27.02 14.95
N ALA A 343 0.58 -26.47 13.84
CA ALA A 343 0.13 -26.82 12.47
C ALA A 343 0.39 -28.30 12.14
N ARG A 344 1.44 -28.92 12.71
CA ARG A 344 1.74 -30.34 12.50
C ARG A 344 0.86 -31.30 13.31
N LYS A 345 0.29 -30.84 14.41
CA LYS A 345 -0.55 -31.66 15.32
C LYS A 345 -2.03 -31.63 14.94
N HIS A 346 -2.46 -30.62 14.20
CA HIS A 346 -3.87 -30.34 13.93
C HIS A 346 -4.17 -30.28 12.44
N SER A 347 -5.41 -30.56 12.07
CA SER A 347 -5.92 -30.38 10.71
C SER A 347 -6.15 -28.90 10.38
N LEU A 348 -6.28 -28.58 9.09
CA LEU A 348 -6.61 -27.23 8.64
C LEU A 348 -7.87 -26.67 9.31
N ALA A 349 -8.92 -27.49 9.43
CA ALA A 349 -10.19 -27.07 10.03
C ALA A 349 -10.02 -26.72 11.51
N GLU A 350 -9.29 -27.54 12.28
CA GLU A 350 -9.02 -27.30 13.69
C GLU A 350 -8.18 -26.03 13.90
N VAL A 351 -7.14 -25.81 13.08
CA VAL A 351 -6.33 -24.58 13.18
C VAL A 351 -7.13 -23.34 12.81
N GLN A 352 -7.98 -23.42 11.78
CA GLN A 352 -8.86 -22.30 11.39
C GLN A 352 -9.92 -22.01 12.47
N GLU A 353 -10.50 -23.03 13.08
CA GLU A 353 -11.44 -22.89 14.20
C GLU A 353 -10.73 -22.29 15.42
N PHE A 354 -9.53 -22.77 15.76
CA PHE A 354 -8.73 -22.22 16.83
C PHE A 354 -8.43 -20.74 16.61
N ILE A 355 -7.94 -20.37 15.43
CA ILE A 355 -7.70 -18.96 15.08
C ILE A 355 -8.99 -18.16 15.21
N GLY A 356 -10.11 -18.64 14.66
CA GLY A 356 -11.39 -17.93 14.68
C GLY A 356 -11.94 -17.68 16.08
N THR A 357 -11.66 -18.59 17.02
CA THR A 357 -12.15 -18.51 18.41
C THR A 357 -11.20 -17.76 19.35
N HIS A 358 -9.89 -17.75 19.07
CA HIS A 358 -8.86 -17.16 19.95
C HIS A 358 -8.27 -15.87 19.40
N GLU A 359 -8.66 -15.47 18.20
CA GLU A 359 -8.22 -14.20 17.61
C GLU A 359 -8.90 -13.03 18.32
N GLN A 360 -8.09 -12.20 18.97
CA GLN A 360 -8.56 -11.04 19.73
C GLN A 360 -7.98 -9.75 19.17
N ASP A 361 -8.68 -8.63 19.40
CA ASP A 361 -8.09 -7.33 19.16
C ASP A 361 -7.03 -6.99 20.23
N PHE A 362 -6.19 -6.02 19.89
CA PHE A 362 -5.04 -5.67 20.73
C PHE A 362 -5.44 -5.10 22.11
N ILE A 363 -6.62 -4.47 22.24
CA ILE A 363 -7.07 -3.92 23.52
C ILE A 363 -7.44 -5.06 24.48
N ASN A 364 -8.21 -6.02 23.96
CA ASN A 364 -8.58 -7.21 24.75
C ASN A 364 -7.33 -7.96 25.16
N PHE A 365 -6.41 -8.17 24.22
CA PHE A 365 -5.14 -8.83 24.48
C PHE A 365 -4.30 -8.13 25.57
N LYS A 366 -4.03 -6.81 25.40
CA LYS A 366 -3.27 -6.03 26.38
C LYS A 366 -3.97 -6.00 27.74
N ALA A 367 -5.29 -5.80 27.73
CA ALA A 367 -6.05 -5.75 28.97
C ALA A 367 -5.99 -7.07 29.75
N GLU A 368 -6.17 -8.21 29.08
CA GLU A 368 -6.10 -9.52 29.75
C GLU A 368 -4.73 -9.82 30.32
N LEU A 369 -3.68 -9.57 29.50
CA LEU A 369 -2.31 -9.82 29.89
C LEU A 369 -1.91 -8.99 31.12
N LEU A 370 -2.11 -7.68 31.02
CA LEU A 370 -1.66 -6.74 32.03
C LEU A 370 -2.56 -6.75 33.30
N MET A 371 -3.84 -7.09 33.17
CA MET A 371 -4.69 -7.35 34.35
C MET A 371 -4.23 -8.60 35.12
N LYS A 372 -3.78 -9.64 34.42
CA LYS A 372 -3.21 -10.83 35.03
C LYS A 372 -1.92 -10.50 35.81
N GLU A 373 -1.08 -9.58 35.29
CA GLU A 373 0.14 -9.13 35.94
C GLU A 373 -0.10 -8.12 37.07
N ALA A 374 -1.07 -7.19 36.89
CA ALA A 374 -1.36 -6.15 37.88
C ALA A 374 -2.08 -6.68 39.16
N GLY A 375 -2.81 -7.79 39.06
CA GLY A 375 -3.57 -8.34 40.16
C GLY A 375 -4.50 -7.31 40.79
N THR A 376 -4.34 -7.04 42.11
CA THR A 376 -5.13 -6.05 42.87
C THR A 376 -4.41 -4.70 43.03
N ASP A 377 -3.20 -4.53 42.50
CA ASP A 377 -2.40 -3.30 42.62
C ASP A 377 -2.99 -2.17 41.77
N ILE A 378 -3.45 -1.11 42.44
CA ILE A 378 -4.10 0.05 41.83
C ILE A 378 -3.10 0.85 40.97
N ILE A 379 -1.84 0.97 41.37
CA ILE A 379 -0.81 1.72 40.63
C ILE A 379 -0.51 1.00 39.32
N ARG A 380 -0.36 -0.32 39.38
CA ARG A 380 -0.14 -1.13 38.17
C ARG A 380 -1.31 -1.07 37.21
N LYS A 381 -2.56 -1.08 37.71
CA LYS A 381 -3.75 -0.88 36.88
C LYS A 381 -3.78 0.49 36.20
N ALA A 382 -3.41 1.57 36.91
CA ALA A 382 -3.33 2.89 36.32
C ALA A 382 -2.26 2.98 35.20
N ASN A 383 -1.09 2.37 35.43
CA ASN A 383 -0.04 2.28 34.41
C ASN A 383 -0.50 1.53 33.17
N LEU A 384 -1.20 0.40 33.35
CA LEU A 384 -1.79 -0.38 32.27
C LEU A 384 -2.72 0.46 31.40
N ILE A 385 -3.62 1.22 32.01
CA ILE A 385 -4.56 2.06 31.28
C ILE A 385 -3.83 3.15 30.49
N ASN A 386 -2.78 3.72 31.08
CA ASN A 386 -1.92 4.66 30.36
C ASN A 386 -1.22 4.00 29.15
N GLU A 387 -0.71 2.79 29.28
CA GLU A 387 -0.10 2.04 28.17
C GLU A 387 -1.11 1.73 27.06
N ILE A 388 -2.33 1.35 27.40
CA ILE A 388 -3.40 1.14 26.41
C ILE A 388 -3.73 2.47 25.69
N ALA A 389 -3.86 3.58 26.44
CA ALA A 389 -4.11 4.89 25.87
C ALA A 389 -2.98 5.35 24.94
N ASP A 390 -1.71 5.10 25.34
CA ASP A 390 -0.55 5.39 24.51
C ASP A 390 -0.52 4.53 23.22
N THR A 391 -0.97 3.27 23.29
CA THR A 391 -1.15 2.42 22.10
C THR A 391 -2.26 2.96 21.19
N ILE A 392 -3.40 3.38 21.73
CA ILE A 392 -4.49 3.99 20.94
C ILE A 392 -4.02 5.29 20.26
N ALA A 393 -3.09 6.02 20.87
CA ALA A 393 -2.51 7.23 20.28
C ALA A 393 -1.77 6.95 18.95
N ASN A 394 -1.26 5.73 18.72
CA ASN A 394 -0.63 5.31 17.47
C ASN A 394 -1.63 5.21 16.30
N ILE A 395 -2.92 5.05 16.57
CA ILE A 395 -3.94 4.92 15.52
C ILE A 395 -4.11 6.26 14.81
N SER A 396 -3.91 6.28 13.48
CA SER A 396 -4.02 7.50 12.67
C SER A 396 -5.47 7.97 12.49
N ASP A 397 -6.42 7.04 12.36
CA ASP A 397 -7.84 7.29 12.14
C ASP A 397 -8.56 7.77 13.42
N ALA A 398 -9.18 8.95 13.35
CA ALA A 398 -9.87 9.56 14.50
C ALA A 398 -11.13 8.79 14.93
N VAL A 399 -11.86 8.20 13.96
CA VAL A 399 -13.09 7.44 14.24
C VAL A 399 -12.72 6.12 14.94
N LYS A 400 -11.71 5.40 14.42
CA LYS A 400 -11.20 4.18 15.06
C LYS A 400 -10.74 4.49 16.48
N ARG A 401 -9.97 5.57 16.71
CA ARG A 401 -9.56 5.98 18.06
C ARG A 401 -10.75 6.18 19.00
N SER A 402 -11.82 6.87 18.54
CA SER A 402 -13.01 7.10 19.34
C SER A 402 -13.69 5.80 19.76
N VAL A 403 -13.83 4.84 18.85
CA VAL A 403 -14.40 3.52 19.14
C VAL A 403 -13.56 2.77 20.19
N TYR A 404 -12.24 2.82 20.05
CA TYR A 404 -11.36 2.17 21.02
C TYR A 404 -11.34 2.87 22.39
N VAL A 405 -11.44 4.20 22.43
CA VAL A 405 -11.60 4.96 23.67
C VAL A 405 -12.88 4.55 24.39
N GLN A 406 -13.99 4.43 23.64
CA GLN A 406 -15.26 3.95 24.19
C GLN A 406 -15.09 2.54 24.81
N ALA A 407 -14.49 1.62 24.08
CA ALA A 407 -14.30 0.24 24.56
C ALA A 407 -13.44 0.18 25.84
N VAL A 408 -12.39 1.00 25.94
CA VAL A 408 -11.54 1.08 27.15
C VAL A 408 -12.31 1.76 28.31
N SER A 409 -13.06 2.84 28.04
CA SER A 409 -13.90 3.52 29.00
C SER A 409 -14.90 2.55 29.64
N ASP A 410 -15.62 1.79 28.83
CA ASP A 410 -16.63 0.83 29.28
C ASP A 410 -16.00 -0.34 30.08
N ARG A 411 -14.83 -0.81 29.66
CA ARG A 411 -14.15 -1.95 30.31
C ARG A 411 -13.55 -1.61 31.67
N PHE A 412 -12.97 -0.42 31.81
CA PHE A 412 -12.24 -0.01 33.01
C PHE A 412 -12.98 0.99 33.90
N GLY A 413 -14.15 1.47 33.48
CA GLY A 413 -14.96 2.44 34.23
C GLY A 413 -14.31 3.82 34.34
N ILE A 414 -13.61 4.27 33.28
CA ILE A 414 -12.88 5.55 33.25
C ILE A 414 -13.59 6.50 32.29
N GLU A 415 -13.72 7.77 32.67
CA GLU A 415 -14.28 8.78 31.78
C GLU A 415 -13.48 8.92 30.48
N GLN A 416 -14.18 8.95 29.36
CA GLN A 416 -13.57 9.14 28.03
C GLN A 416 -12.74 10.43 27.92
N SER A 417 -13.15 11.50 28.60
CA SER A 417 -12.45 12.78 28.67
C SER A 417 -11.01 12.64 29.14
N ILE A 418 -10.77 11.80 30.15
CA ILE A 418 -9.43 11.52 30.70
C ILE A 418 -8.57 10.77 29.66
N LEU A 419 -9.16 9.76 29.01
CA LEU A 419 -8.49 8.99 27.96
C LEU A 419 -8.14 9.86 26.75
N PHE A 420 -9.07 10.70 26.28
CA PHE A 420 -8.83 11.63 25.18
C PHE A 420 -7.74 12.65 25.51
N SER A 421 -7.71 13.16 26.73
CA SER A 421 -6.67 14.09 27.20
C SER A 421 -5.28 13.43 27.14
N ARG A 422 -5.15 12.19 27.65
CA ARG A 422 -3.91 11.41 27.61
C ARG A 422 -3.49 11.14 26.16
N ILE A 423 -4.38 10.64 25.32
CA ILE A 423 -4.11 10.34 23.91
C ILE A 423 -3.65 11.60 23.16
N SER A 424 -4.33 12.74 23.38
CA SER A 424 -3.96 14.00 22.75
C SER A 424 -2.58 14.48 23.17
N SER A 425 -2.23 14.34 24.45
CA SER A 425 -0.90 14.66 24.97
C SER A 425 0.19 13.78 24.34
N THR A 426 -0.04 12.47 24.28
CA THR A 426 0.87 11.50 23.65
C THR A 426 1.07 11.80 22.17
N ARG A 427 -0.01 12.05 21.41
CA ARG A 427 0.07 12.40 19.98
C ARG A 427 0.86 13.69 19.73
N ARG A 428 0.67 14.72 20.56
CA ARG A 428 1.46 15.96 20.44
C ARG A 428 2.96 15.68 20.60
N LYS A 429 3.33 14.86 21.57
CA LYS A 429 4.73 14.44 21.74
C LYS A 429 5.26 13.70 20.52
N MET A 430 4.51 12.73 20.01
CA MET A 430 4.89 11.95 18.82
C MET A 430 5.16 12.86 17.61
N ILE A 431 4.23 13.78 17.30
CA ILE A 431 4.37 14.73 16.18
C ILE A 431 5.61 15.62 16.37
N THR A 432 5.84 16.07 17.60
CA THR A 432 7.01 16.92 17.90
C THR A 432 8.31 16.15 17.75
N ASP A 433 8.35 14.90 18.17
CA ASP A 433 9.55 14.05 18.11
C ASP A 433 9.84 13.60 16.67
N GLU A 434 8.80 13.27 15.88
CA GLU A 434 8.93 12.97 14.45
C GLU A 434 9.48 14.17 13.67
N ARG A 435 8.97 15.39 13.96
CA ARG A 435 9.49 16.62 13.34
C ARG A 435 10.95 16.85 13.67
N LYS A 436 11.34 16.69 14.93
CA LYS A 436 12.75 16.83 15.36
C LYS A 436 13.66 15.81 14.69
N GLU A 437 13.19 14.58 14.51
CA GLU A 437 13.96 13.52 13.84
C GLU A 437 14.10 13.79 12.34
N GLN A 438 13.03 14.28 11.68
CA GLN A 438 13.09 14.73 10.29
C GLN A 438 14.10 15.87 10.10
N GLU A 439 14.04 16.90 10.97
CA GLU A 439 15.00 18.00 10.96
C GLU A 439 16.45 17.52 11.20
N ARG A 440 16.64 16.52 12.06
CA ARG A 440 17.98 15.89 12.28
C ARG A 440 18.45 15.12 11.06
N GLN A 441 17.58 14.38 10.41
CA GLN A 441 17.92 13.63 9.20
C GLN A 441 18.23 14.56 8.02
N GLU A 442 17.47 15.65 7.87
CA GLU A 442 17.74 16.68 6.86
C GLU A 442 19.09 17.36 7.10
N ARG A 443 19.39 17.73 8.36
CA ARG A 443 20.72 18.29 8.72
C ARG A 443 21.85 17.30 8.46
N ARG A 444 21.68 16.01 8.76
CA ARG A 444 22.67 14.97 8.45
C ARG A 444 22.87 14.78 6.95
N ARG A 445 21.76 14.79 6.16
CA ARG A 445 21.83 14.74 4.70
C ARG A 445 22.52 15.99 4.13
N ALA A 446 22.19 17.19 4.61
CA ALA A 446 22.83 18.42 4.19
C ALA A 446 24.33 18.47 4.56
N ALA A 447 24.72 17.90 5.70
CA ALA A 447 26.13 17.83 6.13
C ALA A 447 26.95 16.74 5.40
N ALA A 448 26.28 15.73 4.81
CA ALA A 448 26.94 14.64 4.08
C ALA A 448 27.09 14.91 2.58
N LEU A 449 26.49 15.99 2.05
CA LEU A 449 26.67 16.40 0.67
C LEU A 449 27.98 17.21 0.54
N PRO A 450 28.89 16.82 -0.39
CA PRO A 450 30.00 17.71 -0.77
C PRO A 450 29.43 19.00 -1.35
N PRO A 451 30.13 20.15 -1.23
CA PRO A 451 29.66 21.41 -1.77
C PRO A 451 29.43 21.25 -3.29
N LEU A 452 28.20 21.55 -3.72
CA LEU A 452 27.78 21.46 -5.12
C LEU A 452 28.66 22.40 -5.98
N PRO A 453 29.15 21.92 -7.13
CA PRO A 453 29.56 22.84 -8.19
C PRO A 453 28.34 23.62 -8.66
N GLU A 454 28.48 24.93 -8.79
CA GLU A 454 27.46 25.79 -9.36
C GLU A 454 27.18 25.37 -10.81
N GLU A 455 25.88 25.30 -11.16
CA GLU A 455 25.31 25.06 -12.49
C GLU A 455 25.16 23.60 -12.97
N TYR A 456 23.96 23.04 -12.70
CA TYR A 456 23.29 22.11 -13.62
C TYR A 456 21.79 22.44 -13.69
N PRO A 457 21.24 22.73 -14.91
CA PRO A 457 19.80 22.83 -15.10
C PRO A 457 19.23 21.43 -15.36
N GLY A 458 18.39 20.94 -14.46
CA GLY A 458 17.67 19.69 -14.65
C GLY A 458 17.53 18.87 -13.36
N GLY A 459 16.75 19.39 -12.41
CA GLY A 459 16.48 18.67 -11.17
C GLY A 459 15.58 17.45 -11.38
N TYR A 460 16.11 16.26 -11.10
CA TYR A 460 15.28 15.07 -10.82
C TYR A 460 15.19 14.90 -9.30
N ALA A 461 13.97 14.99 -8.79
CA ALA A 461 13.67 14.58 -7.43
C ALA A 461 13.72 13.03 -7.33
N PRO A 462 14.23 12.46 -6.24
CA PRO A 462 14.25 11.01 -6.08
C PRO A 462 12.83 10.46 -6.01
N GLU A 463 12.58 9.39 -6.78
CA GLU A 463 11.32 8.64 -6.79
C GLU A 463 10.92 8.25 -5.36
N ARG A 464 9.78 8.79 -4.93
CA ARG A 464 9.09 8.33 -3.72
C ARG A 464 8.50 6.95 -4.04
N SER A 465 8.67 6.01 -3.11
CA SER A 465 7.92 4.74 -3.12
C SER A 465 6.45 5.00 -3.44
N PRO A 466 5.77 4.15 -4.21
CA PRO A 466 4.37 4.37 -4.57
C PRO A 466 3.52 4.42 -3.29
N VAL A 467 3.20 5.62 -2.86
CA VAL A 467 2.13 5.85 -1.87
C VAL A 467 0.85 5.36 -2.55
N GLN A 468 0.10 4.49 -1.91
CA GLN A 468 -1.24 4.15 -2.40
C GLN A 468 -2.06 5.44 -2.44
N ILE A 469 -2.29 5.94 -3.65
CA ILE A 469 -3.11 7.12 -3.87
C ILE A 469 -4.56 6.71 -3.63
N THR A 470 -5.22 7.38 -2.68
CA THR A 470 -6.65 7.25 -2.41
C THR A 470 -7.29 8.62 -2.57
N MET A 471 -8.59 8.68 -2.89
CA MET A 471 -9.30 9.97 -2.95
C MET A 471 -9.15 10.74 -1.63
N ASP A 472 -9.24 10.05 -0.51
CA ASP A 472 -9.13 10.65 0.84
C ASP A 472 -7.72 11.23 1.13
N SER A 473 -6.66 10.65 0.54
CA SER A 473 -5.28 11.16 0.69
C SER A 473 -5.00 12.41 -0.14
N LEU A 474 -5.78 12.67 -1.19
CA LEU A 474 -5.66 13.83 -2.07
C LEU A 474 -6.50 15.02 -1.59
N GLU A 475 -7.44 14.78 -0.68
CA GLU A 475 -8.40 15.77 -0.22
C GLU A 475 -7.89 16.53 1.01
N VAL A 476 -7.26 17.67 0.78
CA VAL A 476 -6.79 18.58 1.84
C VAL A 476 -7.98 19.19 2.58
N ASN A 477 -9.02 19.57 1.84
CA ASN A 477 -10.25 20.12 2.40
C ASN A 477 -11.43 19.17 2.19
N LYS A 478 -11.75 18.38 3.21
CA LYS A 478 -12.81 17.36 3.16
C LYS A 478 -14.23 17.92 3.11
N LEU A 479 -14.45 19.16 3.49
CA LEU A 479 -15.76 19.80 3.44
C LEU A 479 -16.15 20.10 1.98
N VAL A 480 -15.19 20.58 1.19
CA VAL A 480 -15.39 21.02 -0.20
C VAL A 480 -15.23 19.88 -1.20
N ALA A 481 -14.37 18.90 -0.89
CA ALA A 481 -14.00 17.80 -1.78
C ALA A 481 -15.18 17.08 -2.46
N PRO A 482 -16.31 16.76 -1.82
CA PRO A 482 -17.43 16.10 -2.50
C PRO A 482 -18.00 16.90 -3.67
N SER A 483 -18.11 18.24 -3.53
CA SER A 483 -18.62 19.11 -4.60
C SER A 483 -17.59 19.31 -5.72
N GLU A 484 -16.30 19.39 -5.39
CA GLU A 484 -15.23 19.44 -6.41
C GLU A 484 -15.16 18.15 -7.23
N ARG A 485 -15.29 16.98 -6.61
CA ARG A 485 -15.38 15.70 -7.31
C ARG A 485 -16.54 15.65 -8.29
N GLU A 486 -17.70 16.18 -7.88
CA GLU A 486 -18.89 16.21 -8.71
C GLU A 486 -18.70 17.16 -9.90
N LEU A 487 -18.12 18.35 -9.69
CA LEU A 487 -17.77 19.28 -10.77
C LEU A 487 -16.80 18.67 -11.77
N LEU A 488 -15.72 18.03 -11.29
CA LEU A 488 -14.77 17.31 -12.17
C LEU A 488 -15.45 16.15 -12.91
N SER A 489 -16.38 15.44 -12.26
CA SER A 489 -17.13 14.38 -12.92
C SER A 489 -17.98 14.91 -14.08
N PHE A 490 -18.60 16.08 -13.92
CA PHE A 490 -19.32 16.74 -15.02
C PHE A 490 -18.38 17.13 -16.17
N LEU A 491 -17.25 17.72 -15.88
CA LEU A 491 -16.24 18.06 -16.89
C LEU A 491 -15.76 16.82 -17.67
N LEU A 492 -15.32 15.78 -16.93
CA LEU A 492 -14.74 14.57 -17.52
C LEU A 492 -15.73 13.72 -18.29
N GLN A 493 -17.02 13.81 -18.00
CA GLN A 493 -18.05 13.00 -18.67
C GLN A 493 -18.87 13.78 -19.69
N TYR A 494 -19.11 15.07 -19.46
CA TYR A 494 -20.09 15.88 -20.19
C TYR A 494 -19.59 17.25 -20.61
N GLY A 495 -18.31 17.57 -20.49
CA GLY A 495 -17.76 18.91 -20.67
C GLY A 495 -18.10 19.58 -21.99
N HIS A 496 -18.23 18.81 -23.09
CA HIS A 496 -18.64 19.32 -24.41
C HIS A 496 -20.15 19.30 -24.65
N ASP A 497 -20.95 18.79 -23.71
CA ASP A 497 -22.41 18.82 -23.86
C ASP A 497 -22.93 20.24 -23.63
N THR A 498 -23.88 20.68 -24.43
CA THR A 498 -24.47 22.01 -24.35
C THR A 498 -25.57 22.07 -23.28
N LEU A 499 -25.57 23.14 -22.48
CA LEU A 499 -26.62 23.43 -21.51
C LEU A 499 -27.72 24.29 -22.18
N GLU A 500 -28.92 23.71 -22.32
CA GLU A 500 -30.07 24.40 -22.88
C GLU A 500 -31.03 24.84 -21.76
N PHE A 501 -30.88 26.06 -21.28
CA PHE A 501 -31.74 26.63 -20.25
C PHE A 501 -33.08 27.06 -20.84
N SER A 502 -34.19 26.82 -20.13
CA SER A 502 -35.50 27.33 -20.51
C SER A 502 -35.60 28.83 -20.31
N SER A 503 -36.54 29.50 -21.02
CA SER A 503 -36.76 30.95 -20.92
C SER A 503 -37.05 31.46 -19.51
N ASP A 504 -37.50 30.58 -18.62
CA ASP A 504 -37.81 30.92 -17.21
C ASP A 504 -36.58 30.76 -16.31
N SER A 505 -35.46 30.29 -16.83
CA SER A 505 -34.23 30.11 -16.07
C SER A 505 -33.47 31.45 -15.96
N LYS A 506 -32.91 31.73 -14.80
CA LYS A 506 -32.00 32.87 -14.59
C LYS A 506 -30.71 32.81 -15.40
N TYR A 507 -30.37 31.63 -15.95
CA TYR A 507 -29.21 31.38 -16.78
C TYR A 507 -29.54 31.43 -18.29
N TYR A 508 -30.77 31.82 -18.69
CA TYR A 508 -31.16 31.93 -20.08
C TYR A 508 -30.56 33.18 -20.73
N SER A 509 -29.78 33.02 -21.76
CA SER A 509 -29.09 34.15 -22.47
C SER A 509 -29.92 34.89 -23.51
N GLY A 510 -31.05 34.30 -23.93
CA GLY A 510 -31.98 34.93 -24.89
C GLY A 510 -31.60 34.71 -26.39
N SER A 511 -30.48 34.08 -26.71
CA SER A 511 -30.10 33.76 -28.07
C SER A 511 -29.73 32.29 -28.25
N GLU A 512 -30.01 31.70 -29.45
CA GLU A 512 -29.62 30.31 -29.75
C GLU A 512 -28.10 30.17 -30.01
N GLU A 513 -27.39 31.29 -30.27
CA GLU A 513 -25.96 31.32 -30.54
C GLU A 513 -25.09 31.34 -29.27
N ASP A 514 -25.69 31.62 -28.08
CA ASP A 514 -24.98 31.77 -26.82
C ASP A 514 -25.17 30.56 -25.87
N LYS A 515 -25.35 29.35 -26.41
CA LYS A 515 -25.47 28.13 -25.60
C LYS A 515 -24.09 27.72 -25.07
N ALA A 516 -23.88 27.89 -23.77
CA ALA A 516 -22.64 27.46 -23.11
C ALA A 516 -22.57 25.93 -23.01
N THR A 517 -21.40 25.36 -23.20
CA THR A 517 -21.14 23.97 -22.85
C THR A 517 -21.04 23.82 -21.31
N VAL A 518 -21.06 22.59 -20.83
CA VAL A 518 -20.84 22.30 -19.41
C VAL A 518 -19.48 22.84 -18.95
N ALA A 519 -18.43 22.68 -19.77
CA ALA A 519 -17.09 23.19 -19.46
C ALA A 519 -17.07 24.71 -19.35
N GLU A 520 -17.62 25.42 -20.34
CA GLU A 520 -17.67 26.88 -20.35
C GLU A 520 -18.51 27.44 -19.19
N PHE A 521 -19.62 26.80 -18.85
CA PHE A 521 -20.47 27.22 -17.75
C PHE A 521 -19.80 27.06 -16.38
N ILE A 522 -19.08 25.93 -16.17
CA ILE A 522 -18.31 25.68 -14.94
C ILE A 522 -17.15 26.67 -14.86
N ASP A 523 -16.39 26.86 -15.96
CA ASP A 523 -15.26 27.77 -15.99
C ASP A 523 -15.65 29.22 -15.73
N ALA A 524 -16.70 29.73 -16.39
CA ALA A 524 -17.20 31.08 -16.16
C ALA A 524 -17.65 31.29 -14.70
N SER A 525 -18.27 30.25 -14.11
CA SER A 525 -18.74 30.32 -12.71
C SER A 525 -17.58 30.31 -11.71
N LEU A 526 -16.56 29.49 -11.94
CA LEU A 526 -15.35 29.42 -11.09
C LEU A 526 -14.47 30.66 -11.26
N SER A 527 -14.30 31.16 -12.49
CA SER A 527 -13.51 32.37 -12.79
C SER A 527 -14.05 33.60 -12.10
N ALA A 528 -15.38 33.70 -11.93
CA ALA A 528 -16.01 34.78 -11.16
C ALA A 528 -15.64 34.75 -9.67
N ASP A 529 -15.19 33.61 -9.14
CA ASP A 529 -14.84 33.37 -7.73
C ASP A 529 -13.35 33.06 -7.49
N GLY A 530 -12.47 33.46 -8.43
CA GLY A 530 -11.02 33.33 -8.31
C GLY A 530 -10.38 32.18 -9.10
N GLY A 531 -11.16 31.43 -9.88
CA GLY A 531 -10.66 30.55 -10.95
C GLY A 531 -9.94 29.26 -10.55
N ALA A 532 -9.99 28.83 -9.26
CA ALA A 532 -9.28 27.64 -8.80
C ALA A 532 -10.13 26.80 -7.85
N LEU A 533 -9.92 25.48 -7.88
CA LEU A 533 -10.44 24.55 -6.89
C LEU A 533 -9.56 24.55 -5.63
N ILE A 534 -10.11 24.20 -4.49
CA ILE A 534 -9.40 24.26 -3.19
C ILE A 534 -8.43 23.09 -3.02
N ASN A 535 -8.82 21.89 -3.48
CA ASN A 535 -7.96 20.74 -3.36
C ASN A 535 -6.94 20.70 -4.53
N PRO A 536 -5.63 20.76 -4.25
CA PRO A 536 -4.61 20.95 -5.28
C PRO A 536 -4.59 19.88 -6.38
N ALA A 537 -4.88 18.62 -6.02
CA ALA A 537 -4.95 17.53 -7.00
C ALA A 537 -6.13 17.71 -7.97
N TYR A 538 -7.26 18.23 -7.48
CA TYR A 538 -8.44 18.52 -8.29
C TYR A 538 -8.26 19.75 -9.16
N ASP A 539 -7.60 20.78 -8.62
CA ASP A 539 -7.27 21.98 -9.37
C ASP A 539 -6.34 21.70 -10.55
N LYS A 540 -5.29 20.89 -10.35
CA LYS A 540 -4.41 20.45 -11.45
C LYS A 540 -5.19 19.79 -12.59
N ILE A 541 -6.18 18.96 -12.27
CA ILE A 541 -6.99 18.26 -13.28
C ILE A 541 -7.92 19.25 -13.99
N TYR A 542 -8.52 20.15 -13.22
CA TYR A 542 -9.37 21.20 -13.77
C TYR A 542 -8.61 22.08 -14.76
N GLN A 543 -7.44 22.59 -14.38
CA GLN A 543 -6.61 23.43 -15.25
C GLN A 543 -6.17 22.65 -16.50
N ALA A 544 -5.65 21.43 -16.34
CA ALA A 544 -5.22 20.62 -17.48
C ALA A 544 -6.37 20.24 -18.42
N TYR A 545 -7.59 20.06 -17.89
CA TYR A 545 -8.79 19.85 -18.70
C TYR A 545 -9.13 21.09 -19.50
N MET A 546 -9.16 22.28 -18.86
CA MET A 546 -9.55 23.52 -19.50
C MET A 546 -8.52 23.98 -20.55
N ASP A 547 -7.22 23.78 -20.31
CA ASP A 547 -6.17 24.03 -21.28
C ASP A 547 -6.42 23.25 -22.58
N CYS A 548 -6.62 21.93 -22.48
CA CYS A 548 -6.93 21.09 -23.64
C CYS A 548 -8.27 21.46 -24.30
N TYR A 549 -9.27 21.87 -23.51
CA TYR A 549 -10.58 22.28 -24.01
C TYR A 549 -10.47 23.52 -24.89
N PHE A 550 -9.77 24.56 -24.42
CA PHE A 550 -9.56 25.81 -25.17
C PHE A 550 -8.62 25.65 -26.37
N GLU A 551 -7.77 24.63 -26.37
CA GLU A 551 -6.99 24.21 -27.56
C GLU A 551 -7.85 23.52 -28.62
N GLY A 552 -9.12 23.25 -28.33
CA GLY A 552 -10.08 22.65 -29.28
C GLY A 552 -10.03 21.13 -29.37
N HIS A 553 -9.47 20.46 -28.36
CA HIS A 553 -9.44 19.01 -28.32
C HIS A 553 -10.83 18.41 -28.02
N SER A 554 -11.13 17.25 -28.63
CA SER A 554 -12.39 16.56 -28.33
C SER A 554 -12.42 15.99 -26.92
N GLN A 555 -13.62 15.76 -26.36
CA GLN A 555 -13.81 15.13 -25.04
C GLN A 555 -12.99 13.85 -24.85
N ASN A 556 -12.92 13.01 -25.88
CA ASN A 556 -12.17 11.76 -25.83
C ASN A 556 -10.65 11.99 -25.86
N ASP A 557 -10.18 13.00 -26.61
CA ASP A 557 -8.75 13.32 -26.67
C ASP A 557 -8.27 13.91 -25.35
N ILE A 558 -9.06 14.80 -24.73
CA ILE A 558 -8.80 15.35 -23.39
C ILE A 558 -8.68 14.20 -22.36
N LEU A 559 -9.64 13.29 -22.35
CA LEU A 559 -9.59 12.15 -21.45
C LEU A 559 -8.35 11.28 -21.67
N ARG A 560 -7.97 11.01 -22.93
CA ARG A 560 -6.75 10.26 -23.25
C ARG A 560 -5.50 10.97 -22.75
N THR A 561 -5.41 12.28 -22.96
CA THR A 561 -4.27 13.10 -22.51
C THR A 561 -4.15 13.04 -20.98
N LEU A 562 -5.23 13.23 -20.24
CA LEU A 562 -5.24 13.18 -18.78
C LEU A 562 -4.94 11.78 -18.24
N LEU A 563 -5.46 10.73 -18.87
CA LEU A 563 -5.18 9.33 -18.49
C LEU A 563 -3.76 8.88 -18.84
N SER A 564 -3.09 9.57 -19.77
CA SER A 564 -1.69 9.35 -20.16
C SER A 564 -0.73 10.26 -19.41
N SER A 565 -1.20 11.06 -18.47
CA SER A 565 -0.38 11.96 -17.68
C SER A 565 0.69 11.19 -16.90
N PRO A 566 1.93 11.70 -16.84
CA PRO A 566 2.98 11.13 -15.99
C PRO A 566 2.70 11.34 -14.49
N ASP A 567 1.78 12.25 -14.13
CA ASP A 567 1.36 12.47 -12.74
C ASP A 567 0.35 11.38 -12.31
N PRO A 568 0.73 10.50 -11.37
CA PRO A 568 -0.13 9.39 -10.94
C PRO A 568 -1.40 9.86 -10.21
N GLU A 569 -1.41 11.07 -9.63
CA GLU A 569 -2.59 11.65 -8.98
C GLU A 569 -3.66 11.98 -10.03
N ILE A 570 -3.26 12.61 -11.13
CA ILE A 570 -4.15 12.94 -12.25
C ILE A 570 -4.76 11.66 -12.84
N THR A 571 -3.93 10.68 -13.19
CA THR A 571 -4.39 9.41 -13.77
C THR A 571 -5.35 8.67 -12.85
N PHE A 572 -5.05 8.62 -11.55
CA PHE A 572 -5.91 7.98 -10.55
C PHE A 572 -7.28 8.66 -10.46
N VAL A 573 -7.35 9.98 -10.21
CA VAL A 573 -8.60 10.71 -10.05
C VAL A 573 -9.44 10.68 -11.32
N VAL A 574 -8.83 10.91 -12.48
CA VAL A 574 -9.55 10.86 -13.78
C VAL A 574 -10.13 9.48 -14.04
N SER A 575 -9.41 8.39 -13.72
CA SER A 575 -9.93 7.02 -13.85
C SER A 575 -11.10 6.74 -12.90
N GLN A 576 -11.08 7.33 -11.69
CA GLN A 576 -12.17 7.21 -10.71
C GLN A 576 -13.44 7.93 -11.15
N LEU A 577 -13.33 9.12 -11.73
CA LEU A 577 -14.46 10.00 -12.03
C LEU A 577 -15.04 9.82 -13.43
N SER A 578 -14.30 9.15 -14.37
CA SER A 578 -14.73 9.01 -15.77
C SER A 578 -15.75 7.91 -16.02
N LEU A 579 -15.99 6.98 -15.09
CA LEU A 579 -16.91 5.84 -15.27
C LEU A 579 -18.19 6.01 -14.47
N GLU A 580 -19.34 5.83 -15.15
CA GLU A 580 -20.66 5.76 -14.51
C GLU A 580 -20.92 4.35 -13.95
N ARG A 581 -21.45 4.29 -12.73
CA ARG A 581 -21.83 3.02 -12.07
C ARG A 581 -23.06 2.36 -12.71
N TYR A 582 -24.00 3.18 -13.20
CA TYR A 582 -25.25 2.74 -13.81
C TYR A 582 -25.55 3.55 -15.07
N GLN A 583 -25.67 2.88 -16.22
CA GLN A 583 -26.44 3.45 -17.32
C GLN A 583 -27.93 3.28 -16.95
N LEU A 584 -28.64 4.38 -16.82
CA LEU A 584 -30.10 4.39 -16.68
C LEU A 584 -30.71 3.73 -17.93
N THR A 585 -31.08 2.47 -17.82
CA THR A 585 -31.89 1.79 -18.84
C THR A 585 -33.35 2.19 -18.63
N VAL A 586 -33.91 2.87 -19.61
CA VAL A 586 -35.25 3.50 -19.67
C VAL A 586 -36.44 2.54 -19.41
N LYS A 587 -36.22 1.28 -19.01
CA LYS A 587 -37.31 0.26 -18.94
C LYS A 587 -38.15 0.29 -17.67
N ASP A 588 -37.72 0.93 -16.58
CA ASP A 588 -38.38 0.78 -15.28
C ASP A 588 -38.99 2.07 -14.66
N PHE A 589 -38.93 3.22 -15.33
CA PHE A 589 -39.57 4.45 -14.84
C PHE A 589 -40.54 5.05 -15.84
N ARG A 590 -41.81 4.68 -15.72
CA ARG A 590 -42.90 5.18 -16.59
C ARG A 590 -43.29 6.65 -16.37
N ASN A 591 -42.74 7.37 -15.38
CA ASN A 591 -43.20 8.71 -15.00
C ASN A 591 -42.13 9.81 -14.78
N ALA A 592 -40.86 9.61 -15.16
CA ALA A 592 -39.85 10.69 -15.09
C ALA A 592 -38.78 10.47 -16.16
N LEU A 593 -39.12 10.74 -17.44
CA LEU A 593 -38.14 10.89 -18.51
C LEU A 593 -37.45 12.25 -18.34
N THR A 594 -36.46 12.36 -17.45
CA THR A 594 -35.44 13.41 -17.53
C THR A 594 -34.48 13.02 -18.63
N THR A 595 -34.46 13.77 -19.72
CA THR A 595 -33.42 13.63 -20.74
C THR A 595 -32.08 14.01 -20.09
N ARG A 596 -30.96 13.48 -20.65
CA ARG A 596 -29.59 13.83 -20.19
C ARG A 596 -29.40 15.36 -20.14
N ALA A 597 -29.88 16.07 -21.16
CA ALA A 597 -29.84 17.52 -21.23
C ALA A 597 -30.59 18.19 -20.07
N SER A 598 -31.83 17.77 -19.77
CA SER A 598 -32.58 18.37 -18.66
C SER A 598 -31.99 18.04 -17.28
N TRP A 599 -31.29 16.92 -17.16
CA TRP A 599 -30.56 16.56 -15.95
C TRP A 599 -29.33 17.47 -15.75
N LEU A 600 -28.52 17.69 -16.79
CA LEU A 600 -27.34 18.56 -16.73
C LEU A 600 -27.73 20.01 -16.40
N VAL A 601 -28.77 20.54 -17.06
CA VAL A 601 -29.31 21.91 -16.82
C VAL A 601 -29.70 22.13 -15.36
N LYS A 602 -30.19 21.08 -14.68
CA LYS A 602 -30.58 21.17 -13.26
C LYS A 602 -29.39 21.02 -12.32
N PHE A 603 -28.57 20.00 -12.51
CA PHE A 603 -27.59 19.59 -11.51
C PHE A 603 -26.25 20.32 -11.62
N VAL A 604 -25.80 20.75 -12.81
CA VAL A 604 -24.54 21.51 -12.96
C VAL A 604 -24.60 22.84 -12.19
N PRO A 605 -25.61 23.70 -12.35
CA PRO A 605 -25.71 24.93 -11.57
C PRO A 605 -25.87 24.67 -10.06
N GLN A 606 -26.63 23.63 -9.69
CA GLN A 606 -26.84 23.30 -8.29
C GLN A 606 -25.54 22.85 -7.60
N THR A 607 -24.70 22.07 -8.29
CA THR A 607 -23.40 21.64 -7.76
C THR A 607 -22.45 22.82 -7.61
N ILE A 608 -22.44 23.77 -8.55
CA ILE A 608 -21.65 25.01 -8.45
C ILE A 608 -22.07 25.81 -7.20
N LEU A 609 -23.36 26.03 -7.00
CA LEU A 609 -23.85 26.75 -5.81
C LEU A 609 -23.47 26.02 -4.51
N THR A 610 -23.58 24.68 -4.51
CA THR A 610 -23.16 23.87 -3.35
C THR A 610 -21.66 23.99 -3.07
N TYR A 611 -20.85 24.01 -4.13
CA TYR A 611 -19.40 24.24 -4.01
C TYR A 611 -19.10 25.62 -3.42
N MET A 612 -19.73 26.68 -3.94
CA MET A 612 -19.55 28.05 -3.45
C MET A 612 -19.95 28.18 -1.98
N GLU A 613 -21.06 27.58 -1.59
CA GLU A 613 -21.52 27.58 -0.18
C GLU A 613 -20.48 26.94 0.74
N ARG A 614 -20.01 25.75 0.38
CA ARG A 614 -19.01 25.02 1.19
C ARG A 614 -17.65 25.71 1.22
N LYS A 615 -17.24 26.36 0.12
CA LYS A 615 -16.02 27.17 0.05
C LYS A 615 -16.09 28.35 1.04
N ILE A 616 -17.23 29.05 1.08
CA ILE A 616 -17.46 30.15 2.03
C ILE A 616 -17.46 29.61 3.47
N GLU A 617 -18.13 28.50 3.73
CA GLU A 617 -18.17 27.84 5.05
C GLU A 617 -16.78 27.45 5.55
N SER A 618 -15.95 26.85 4.67
CA SER A 618 -14.56 26.54 4.99
C SER A 618 -13.77 27.79 5.36
N ARG A 619 -13.87 28.86 4.56
CA ARG A 619 -13.17 30.12 4.84
C ARG A 619 -13.61 30.75 6.17
N ILE A 620 -14.91 30.72 6.49
CA ILE A 620 -15.43 31.19 7.79
C ILE A 620 -14.85 30.34 8.92
N SER A 621 -14.72 29.03 8.75
CA SER A 621 -14.13 28.14 9.75
C SER A 621 -12.67 28.48 10.01
N ASP A 622 -11.88 28.71 8.95
CA ASP A 622 -10.46 29.08 9.04
C ASP A 622 -10.29 30.44 9.73
N LEU A 623 -11.12 31.43 9.38
CA LEU A 623 -11.10 32.75 10.02
C LEU A 623 -11.49 32.67 11.51
N LYS A 624 -12.47 31.83 11.87
CA LYS A 624 -12.81 31.60 13.29
C LYS A 624 -11.68 30.95 14.07
N ALA A 625 -10.90 30.07 13.45
CA ALA A 625 -9.73 29.49 14.08
C ALA A 625 -8.62 30.56 14.28
N GLN A 626 -8.40 31.42 13.30
CA GLN A 626 -7.44 32.53 13.39
C GLN A 626 -7.85 33.59 14.43
N LEU A 627 -9.14 33.79 14.64
CA LEU A 627 -9.68 34.76 15.61
C LEU A 627 -9.26 34.46 17.05
N ALA A 628 -9.03 33.15 17.36
CA ALA A 628 -8.64 32.72 18.71
C ALA A 628 -7.20 33.14 19.08
N ASP A 629 -6.32 33.34 18.08
CA ASP A 629 -4.90 33.65 18.28
C ASP A 629 -4.53 35.10 17.88
N ALA A 630 -5.50 35.90 17.42
CA ALA A 630 -5.29 37.26 16.88
C ALA A 630 -5.28 38.33 17.96
N ASP A 631 -4.49 39.40 17.75
CA ASP A 631 -4.52 40.62 18.56
C ASP A 631 -5.77 41.46 18.29
N SER A 632 -6.11 42.38 19.20
CA SER A 632 -7.39 43.12 19.16
C SER A 632 -7.65 43.87 17.85
N GLN A 633 -6.62 44.35 17.15
CA GLN A 633 -6.78 45.08 15.90
C GLN A 633 -7.01 44.13 14.70
N SER A 634 -6.39 42.96 14.74
CA SER A 634 -6.60 41.87 13.77
C SER A 634 -7.97 41.19 13.95
N GLN A 635 -8.47 41.11 15.20
CA GLN A 635 -9.80 40.56 15.52
C GLN A 635 -10.93 41.32 14.83
N ASP A 636 -10.91 42.65 14.85
CA ASP A 636 -11.95 43.48 14.21
C ASP A 636 -11.98 43.28 12.68
N ASN A 637 -10.82 43.17 12.06
CA ASN A 637 -10.71 42.87 10.62
C ASN A 637 -11.26 41.49 10.27
N ILE A 638 -10.89 40.46 11.05
CA ILE A 638 -11.36 39.09 10.86
C ILE A 638 -12.89 39.03 11.07
N LEU A 639 -13.43 39.66 12.08
CA LEU A 639 -14.88 39.72 12.33
C LEU A 639 -15.64 40.39 11.17
N THR A 640 -15.07 41.45 10.63
CA THR A 640 -15.65 42.16 9.47
C THR A 640 -15.65 41.25 8.23
N GLU A 641 -14.59 40.48 7.99
CA GLU A 641 -14.51 39.51 6.89
C GLU A 641 -15.51 38.36 7.08
N ILE A 642 -15.63 37.81 8.30
CA ILE A 642 -16.64 36.78 8.62
C ILE A 642 -18.07 37.28 8.34
N LEU A 643 -18.43 38.51 8.74
CA LEU A 643 -19.74 39.06 8.48
C LEU A 643 -20.05 39.23 6.99
N LYS A 644 -19.06 39.66 6.19
CA LYS A 644 -19.17 39.72 4.72
C LYS A 644 -19.42 38.35 4.11
N LEU A 645 -18.66 37.36 4.55
CA LEU A 645 -18.78 35.96 4.06
C LEU A 645 -20.13 35.34 4.47
N GLN A 646 -20.61 35.59 5.68
CA GLN A 646 -21.95 35.12 6.10
C GLN A 646 -23.08 35.76 5.26
N ALA A 647 -22.94 37.04 4.90
CA ALA A 647 -23.88 37.68 3.99
C ALA A 647 -23.85 37.09 2.58
N ALA A 648 -22.65 36.75 2.08
CA ALA A 648 -22.47 36.04 0.81
C ALA A 648 -23.06 34.62 0.87
N GLN A 649 -22.81 33.88 1.93
CA GLN A 649 -23.37 32.54 2.14
C GLN A 649 -24.91 32.55 2.10
N LYS A 650 -25.52 33.51 2.76
CA LYS A 650 -26.98 33.66 2.77
C LYS A 650 -27.55 33.98 1.38
N ARG A 651 -26.80 34.71 0.52
CA ARG A 651 -27.19 34.95 -0.90
C ARG A 651 -27.15 33.63 -1.68
N VAL A 652 -26.05 32.87 -1.59
CA VAL A 652 -25.93 31.57 -2.26
C VAL A 652 -27.03 30.61 -1.83
N GLN A 653 -27.33 30.53 -0.52
CA GLN A 653 -28.42 29.69 0.00
C GLN A 653 -29.81 30.11 -0.51
N ASN A 654 -30.04 31.39 -0.72
CA ASN A 654 -31.29 31.87 -1.31
C ASN A 654 -31.38 31.54 -2.81
N GLU A 655 -30.25 31.46 -3.49
CA GLU A 655 -30.18 31.04 -4.89
C GLU A 655 -30.36 29.54 -5.11
N MET A 656 -30.10 28.73 -4.10
CA MET A 656 -30.31 27.27 -4.10
C MET A 656 -31.80 26.90 -3.89
N LYS A 657 -32.61 27.77 -3.33
CA LYS A 657 -34.07 27.59 -3.12
C LYS A 657 -34.87 27.91 -4.36
#